data_ef68ef001bd56e154ca349752df15bc5
#
_entry.id   ef68ef001bd56e154ca349752df15bc5
#
_cell.length_a   1.000
_cell.length_b   1.000
_cell.length_c   1.000
_cell.angle_alpha   90.00
_cell.angle_beta   90.00
_cell.angle_gamma   90.00
#
_symmetry.space_group_name_H-M   'P 1'
#
loop_
_entity.id
_entity.type
_entity.pdbx_description
1 polymer ?
#
loop_
_entity_poly.entity_id
_entity_poly.type
_entity_poly.pdbx_seq_one_letter_code
_entity_poly.pdbx_strand_id
1 'polypeptide(L)'
;MSHIWGVEAGAALAPGLRGPVLVLGGPGTGKSTLLVEAAVAHIGAGTDPESVLLLTGSGRMGMRARSALTTALLRSRTNGPCRAAIREPVVRTVHSYAYAVLRKAAQRAGDALPRLLTSAEQDAIIRELLAGDAEDGPAATTTWPAHLRPALTTAGFATELRNLLARCAERGLDPLELQQLGRRRGRPEWIAAGQFAQRYEQVMLLRGAVGLAAPQATAPALSAAELVGAALEAFAVDPELLAAERARVRTLLVDDAQQLDPQAARLVRMLAAGTELALIAGDPNQAVFGFRGGEPTGLLADDPPPAGGAPIPSVTLTVSHRCAPAVARAVTGIARRLPGRSVGRRIEGTGTEVGSVTVRLAGSAHAEAAMIADALRRAHLIDGVPWSQMAVIVRSVPQALLLLTGPIGGVDPVSLRQLRRTLQRARPGQTSRKFGDLLVEVLGGDAPPSGPGSRALRRVRAVLTAAARCHRSGSLGGQDPRHTLWAAWQRSGLQRRWLAASEHGGAAAVQATRDLETVTALFDITDHYVSRTSGASLRGLVEHVTALQLPVVRPEPAAPTEQVMVLSAHAALGHEWDLVVIAGLQDGLWPNTVPRGGVLGTQRLLDELDGVTKDASMRAPLLAEERRLLVTAMGRARRRLLVTAVDSDAGGGGHEAVLPSAFFFEIAQWADGDGEPVAMQPVSAPRVLSAAAVVGRLRVVVCAPACAVDDADRDCAATQLARLAKAGVPGADPSEWHGLAPVSTSDPLCDSDDLVTLTPSTLQALNDCPLRWLAERHGGTNTRELPSAVGSVLHALFAEPGRSESQLLAELDRVWGHLPFGAQWYSANELARHRAMIQAFVQWRAQSRSELTEVGVEVDIDGALEDGSGQARKIRLRGRADRLERDPAGRLVIVDIKTGKTPVSKDDAQQHAQLAMYQLAVAEGLVRAGDEPGGARLVYVGKSGAAGVAERKQDPLTPAARDEWRNLVRQLAAATAGPQFIARRNDGCTHCPLRPGCPAHVRGSAP
;
A
#
# COMPACT_ATOMS: atom_id res chain seq x y z
N MET A 1 3.17 -9.48 40.59
CA MET A 1 4.54 -9.90 40.87
C MET A 1 5.41 -8.71 40.56
N SER A 2 6.17 -8.16 41.50
CA SER A 2 7.20 -7.17 41.24
C SER A 2 8.27 -7.85 40.38
N HIS A 3 8.66 -7.23 39.26
CA HIS A 3 9.77 -7.74 38.48
C HIS A 3 11.06 -7.71 39.32
N ILE A 4 11.84 -8.77 39.24
CA ILE A 4 13.19 -8.78 39.83
C ILE A 4 14.11 -8.11 38.79
N TRP A 5 14.36 -6.83 39.00
CA TRP A 5 15.29 -6.05 38.17
C TRP A 5 16.73 -6.41 38.55
N GLY A 6 17.62 -6.46 37.54
CA GLY A 6 19.06 -6.54 37.80
C GLY A 6 19.54 -5.27 38.53
N VAL A 7 20.75 -5.30 39.08
CA VAL A 7 21.32 -4.23 39.92
C VAL A 7 21.21 -2.84 39.25
N GLU A 8 21.58 -2.74 37.99
CA GLU A 8 21.54 -1.46 37.24
C GLU A 8 20.11 -0.95 37.03
N ALA A 9 19.20 -1.81 36.63
CA ALA A 9 17.79 -1.43 36.42
C ALA A 9 17.08 -1.14 37.78
N GLY A 10 17.46 -1.86 38.85
CA GLY A 10 17.00 -1.59 40.21
C GLY A 10 17.46 -0.23 40.73
N ALA A 11 18.64 0.21 40.35
CA ALA A 11 19.14 1.57 40.68
C ALA A 11 18.28 2.67 40.06
N ALA A 12 17.66 2.44 38.88
CA ALA A 12 16.74 3.39 38.24
C ALA A 12 15.42 3.60 39.02
N LEU A 13 15.08 2.69 39.91
CA LEU A 13 13.92 2.77 40.82
C LEU A 13 14.23 3.46 42.14
N ALA A 14 15.49 3.73 42.45
CA ALA A 14 15.91 4.27 43.75
C ALA A 14 15.42 5.72 43.90
N PRO A 15 14.75 6.07 45.01
CA PRO A 15 14.23 7.42 45.26
C PRO A 15 15.31 8.50 45.32
N GLY A 16 16.58 8.11 45.47
CA GLY A 16 17.75 9.01 45.48
C GLY A 16 18.35 9.33 44.12
N LEU A 17 17.92 8.68 43.04
CA LEU A 17 18.45 8.93 41.71
C LEU A 17 18.06 10.34 41.24
N ARG A 18 18.99 11.05 40.62
CA ARG A 18 18.83 12.40 40.10
C ARG A 18 19.41 12.54 38.70
N GLY A 19 18.90 13.52 37.95
CA GLY A 19 19.36 13.86 36.61
C GLY A 19 18.74 13.02 35.49
N PRO A 20 19.18 13.23 34.25
CA PRO A 20 18.76 12.44 33.11
C PRO A 20 19.41 11.06 33.10
N VAL A 21 18.64 10.01 32.82
CA VAL A 21 19.10 8.63 32.63
C VAL A 21 18.44 8.03 31.42
N LEU A 22 19.21 7.43 30.52
CA LEU A 22 18.72 6.67 29.38
C LEU A 22 18.41 5.24 29.79
N VAL A 23 17.25 4.73 29.38
CA VAL A 23 16.84 3.33 29.56
C VAL A 23 16.72 2.67 28.21
N LEU A 24 17.72 1.91 27.81
CA LEU A 24 17.81 1.26 26.50
C LEU A 24 17.43 -0.23 26.62
N GLY A 25 16.69 -0.75 25.64
CA GLY A 25 16.38 -2.17 25.66
C GLY A 25 15.52 -2.58 24.46
N GLY A 26 15.68 -3.81 24.01
CA GLY A 26 14.95 -4.40 22.91
C GLY A 26 13.48 -4.70 23.19
N PRO A 27 12.80 -5.46 22.29
CA PRO A 27 11.41 -5.86 22.49
C PRO A 27 11.20 -6.68 23.76
N GLY A 28 10.20 -6.29 24.57
CA GLY A 28 9.79 -7.06 25.76
C GLY A 28 10.72 -6.97 26.95
N THR A 29 11.74 -6.11 26.95
CA THR A 29 12.72 -5.99 28.05
C THR A 29 12.19 -5.23 29.28
N GLY A 30 10.94 -4.76 29.24
CA GLY A 30 10.31 -4.16 30.41
C GLY A 30 10.48 -2.65 30.53
N LYS A 31 10.95 -1.93 29.49
CA LYS A 31 11.12 -0.46 29.52
C LYS A 31 9.93 0.29 30.09
N SER A 32 8.75 0.11 29.50
CA SER A 32 7.51 0.78 29.94
C SER A 32 7.10 0.35 31.35
N THR A 33 7.36 -0.91 31.73
CA THR A 33 7.11 -1.41 33.09
C THR A 33 8.02 -0.72 34.09
N LEU A 34 9.31 -0.56 33.76
CA LEU A 34 10.27 0.13 34.63
C LEU A 34 9.83 1.58 34.90
N LEU A 35 9.36 2.28 33.82
CA LEU A 35 8.86 3.67 33.99
C LEU A 35 7.62 3.73 34.88
N VAL A 36 6.68 2.78 34.75
CA VAL A 36 5.50 2.72 35.59
C VAL A 36 5.90 2.39 37.04
N GLU A 37 6.79 1.44 37.27
CA GLU A 37 7.27 1.08 38.61
C GLU A 37 8.07 2.23 39.25
N ALA A 38 8.86 2.99 38.45
CA ALA A 38 9.53 4.19 38.92
C ALA A 38 8.53 5.26 39.37
N ALA A 39 7.47 5.53 38.57
CA ALA A 39 6.40 6.42 38.97
C ALA A 39 5.74 6.01 40.26
N VAL A 40 5.43 4.73 40.42
CA VAL A 40 4.82 4.18 41.67
C VAL A 40 5.78 4.30 42.87
N ALA A 41 7.07 4.01 42.69
CA ALA A 41 8.09 4.12 43.73
C ALA A 41 8.25 5.56 44.25
N HIS A 42 8.33 6.54 43.35
CA HIS A 42 8.43 7.96 43.68
C HIS A 42 7.18 8.47 44.36
N ILE A 43 5.99 8.13 43.86
CA ILE A 43 4.71 8.51 44.52
C ILE A 43 4.61 7.84 45.89
N GLY A 44 5.02 6.57 46.02
CA GLY A 44 5.06 5.82 47.27
C GLY A 44 6.04 6.41 48.29
N ALA A 45 7.15 7.01 47.85
CA ALA A 45 8.12 7.73 48.66
C ALA A 45 7.67 9.15 49.08
N GLY A 46 6.45 9.57 48.70
CA GLY A 46 5.88 10.87 49.10
C GLY A 46 5.99 11.96 48.04
N THR A 47 6.44 11.67 46.81
CA THR A 47 6.39 12.62 45.71
C THR A 47 4.94 12.90 45.30
N ASP A 48 4.56 14.17 45.19
CA ASP A 48 3.23 14.55 44.72
C ASP A 48 2.95 13.93 43.33
N PRO A 49 1.87 13.18 43.13
CA PRO A 49 1.50 12.64 41.84
C PRO A 49 1.42 13.67 40.72
N GLU A 50 1.02 14.93 41.03
CA GLU A 50 0.96 16.01 40.03
C GLU A 50 2.37 16.50 39.55
N SER A 51 3.42 16.15 40.31
CA SER A 51 4.82 16.44 39.94
C SER A 51 5.47 15.32 39.13
N VAL A 52 4.77 14.21 38.86
CA VAL A 52 5.21 13.12 38.00
C VAL A 52 4.54 13.25 36.64
N LEU A 53 5.33 13.29 35.57
CA LEU A 53 4.84 13.37 34.20
C LEU A 53 5.40 12.20 33.38
N LEU A 54 4.53 11.33 32.86
CA LEU A 54 4.89 10.27 31.94
C LEU A 54 4.42 10.63 30.51
N LEU A 55 5.37 10.88 29.62
CA LEU A 55 5.14 11.20 28.21
C LEU A 55 5.23 9.94 27.35
N THR A 56 4.30 9.80 26.42
CA THR A 56 4.24 8.68 25.47
C THR A 56 4.14 9.19 24.03
N GLY A 57 4.66 8.40 23.07
CA GLY A 57 4.64 8.74 21.65
C GLY A 57 3.25 8.63 20.99
N SER A 58 2.28 7.95 21.62
CA SER A 58 0.94 7.77 21.04
C SER A 58 -0.17 7.67 22.08
N GLY A 59 -1.40 8.01 21.73
CA GLY A 59 -2.57 7.93 22.61
C GLY A 59 -2.84 6.50 23.11
N ARG A 60 -2.62 5.48 22.27
CA ARG A 60 -2.81 4.07 22.65
C ARG A 60 -1.81 3.66 23.73
N MET A 61 -0.54 4.00 23.57
CA MET A 61 0.50 3.74 24.59
C MET A 61 0.17 4.49 25.88
N GLY A 62 -0.28 5.75 25.75
CA GLY A 62 -0.73 6.54 26.90
C GLY A 62 -1.89 5.90 27.67
N MET A 63 -2.89 5.35 27.00
CA MET A 63 -3.98 4.63 27.67
C MET A 63 -3.48 3.40 28.44
N ARG A 64 -2.58 2.61 27.84
CA ARG A 64 -1.98 1.43 28.51
C ARG A 64 -1.13 1.81 29.69
N ALA A 65 -0.27 2.81 29.53
CA ALA A 65 0.56 3.31 30.64
C ALA A 65 -0.31 3.82 31.79
N ARG A 66 -1.42 4.52 31.50
CA ARG A 66 -2.39 5.00 32.49
C ARG A 66 -3.06 3.83 33.21
N SER A 67 -3.54 2.83 32.46
CA SER A 67 -4.16 1.62 33.04
C SER A 67 -3.15 0.86 33.91
N ALA A 68 -1.92 0.66 33.43
CA ALA A 68 -0.86 -0.02 34.19
C ALA A 68 -0.51 0.74 35.49
N LEU A 69 -0.32 2.06 35.38
CA LEU A 69 -0.02 2.92 36.53
C LEU A 69 -1.15 2.90 37.57
N THR A 70 -2.40 3.06 37.15
CA THR A 70 -3.58 3.00 38.03
C THR A 70 -3.65 1.65 38.75
N THR A 71 -3.46 0.56 37.99
CA THR A 71 -3.49 -0.79 38.56
C THR A 71 -2.36 -1.00 39.57
N ALA A 72 -1.15 -0.51 39.25
CA ALA A 72 0.02 -0.64 40.15
C ALA A 72 -0.17 0.21 41.43
N LEU A 73 -0.67 1.44 41.31
CA LEU A 73 -0.99 2.31 42.45
C LEU A 73 -2.09 1.71 43.35
N LEU A 74 -3.11 1.08 42.77
CA LEU A 74 -4.15 0.40 43.54
C LEU A 74 -3.62 -0.83 44.28
N ARG A 75 -2.66 -1.56 43.71
CA ARG A 75 -2.02 -2.73 44.35
C ARG A 75 -1.03 -2.35 45.47
N SER A 76 -0.36 -1.22 45.32
CA SER A 76 0.61 -0.74 46.32
C SER A 76 -0.05 -0.17 47.59
N ARG A 77 -1.38 -0.02 47.57
CA ARG A 77 -2.17 0.53 48.69
C ARG A 77 -2.38 -0.48 49.78
N THR A 78 -1.48 -0.51 50.72
CA THR A 78 -1.73 -1.23 52.00
C THR A 78 -2.00 -0.33 53.19
N ASN A 79 -1.56 0.94 53.23
CA ASN A 79 -1.83 1.86 54.36
C ASN A 79 -1.52 3.33 54.04
N GLY A 80 -2.52 4.13 53.71
CA GLY A 80 -2.36 5.61 53.62
C GLY A 80 -3.57 6.34 53.04
N PRO A 81 -3.88 7.59 53.46
CA PRO A 81 -4.96 8.38 52.88
C PRO A 81 -4.68 8.71 51.43
N CYS A 82 -5.56 8.26 50.55
CA CYS A 82 -5.46 8.55 49.16
C CYS A 82 -6.05 9.95 48.85
N ARG A 83 -5.32 10.82 48.19
CA ARG A 83 -5.92 11.96 47.49
C ARG A 83 -6.80 11.42 46.35
N ALA A 84 -8.11 11.66 46.47
CA ALA A 84 -9.12 11.08 45.61
C ALA A 84 -9.18 11.70 44.20
N ALA A 85 -8.55 12.82 44.00
CA ALA A 85 -8.56 13.54 42.71
C ALA A 85 -7.19 14.14 42.36
N ILE A 86 -6.77 13.97 41.12
CA ILE A 86 -5.59 14.58 40.51
C ILE A 86 -6.08 15.62 39.50
N ARG A 87 -5.64 16.87 39.61
CA ARG A 87 -6.04 17.97 38.70
C ARG A 87 -5.39 17.86 37.33
N GLU A 88 -4.12 17.39 37.29
CA GLU A 88 -3.36 17.23 36.05
C GLU A 88 -3.10 15.75 35.77
N PRO A 89 -3.38 15.23 34.56
CA PRO A 89 -3.09 13.85 34.20
C PRO A 89 -1.59 13.54 34.28
N VAL A 90 -1.20 12.50 35.02
CA VAL A 90 0.18 12.00 35.13
C VAL A 90 0.69 11.48 33.79
N VAL A 91 -0.16 10.85 32.97
CA VAL A 91 0.20 10.27 31.68
C VAL A 91 -0.38 11.09 30.55
N ARG A 92 0.47 11.58 29.65
CA ARG A 92 0.12 12.37 28.46
C ARG A 92 0.88 11.92 27.22
N THR A 93 0.36 12.17 26.04
CA THR A 93 1.21 12.21 24.84
C THR A 93 1.97 13.54 24.81
N VAL A 94 3.11 13.60 24.10
CA VAL A 94 3.89 14.83 23.95
C VAL A 94 3.02 15.97 23.39
N HIS A 95 2.20 15.69 22.35
CA HIS A 95 1.29 16.66 21.76
C HIS A 95 0.20 17.13 22.76
N SER A 96 -0.35 16.21 23.55
CA SER A 96 -1.33 16.56 24.60
C SER A 96 -0.72 17.43 25.70
N TYR A 97 0.56 17.21 26.00
CA TYR A 97 1.30 18.05 26.93
C TYR A 97 1.57 19.44 26.32
N ALA A 98 2.06 19.50 25.09
CA ALA A 98 2.27 20.77 24.36
C ALA A 98 0.99 21.61 24.30
N TYR A 99 -0.14 20.98 24.01
CA TYR A 99 -1.44 21.66 24.02
C TYR A 99 -1.82 22.20 25.41
N ALA A 100 -1.51 21.47 26.47
CA ALA A 100 -1.74 21.98 27.83
C ALA A 100 -0.85 23.17 28.19
N VAL A 101 0.40 23.19 27.73
CA VAL A 101 1.31 24.35 27.87
C VAL A 101 0.74 25.55 27.14
N LEU A 102 0.30 25.41 25.91
CA LEU A 102 -0.31 26.50 25.12
C LEU A 102 -1.59 27.05 25.77
N ARG A 103 -2.41 26.19 26.36
CA ARG A 103 -3.57 26.64 27.14
C ARG A 103 -3.18 27.47 28.33
N LYS A 104 -2.12 27.08 29.05
CA LYS A 104 -1.60 27.83 30.19
C LYS A 104 -1.01 29.19 29.74
N ALA A 105 -0.28 29.17 28.61
CA ALA A 105 0.27 30.41 28.03
C ALA A 105 -0.86 31.40 27.68
N ALA A 106 -1.89 30.94 26.96
CA ALA A 106 -3.04 31.77 26.59
C ALA A 106 -3.79 32.30 27.81
N GLN A 107 -4.01 31.47 28.85
CA GLN A 107 -4.63 31.91 30.10
C GLN A 107 -3.83 33.01 30.83
N ARG A 108 -2.49 32.90 30.82
CA ARG A 108 -1.61 33.92 31.43
C ARG A 108 -1.60 35.21 30.66
N ALA A 109 -1.62 35.11 29.31
CA ALA A 109 -1.68 36.26 28.43
C ALA A 109 -3.08 36.91 28.34
N GLY A 110 -4.13 36.25 28.78
CA GLY A 110 -5.52 36.67 28.58
C GLY A 110 -6.03 36.45 27.15
N ASP A 111 -5.34 35.58 26.37
CA ASP A 111 -5.65 35.29 25.00
C ASP A 111 -6.70 34.18 24.83
N ALA A 112 -7.26 34.06 23.63
CA ALA A 112 -8.16 32.97 23.30
C ALA A 112 -7.43 31.61 23.29
N LEU A 113 -8.11 30.59 23.80
CA LEU A 113 -7.55 29.23 23.88
C LEU A 113 -7.30 28.66 22.48
N PRO A 114 -6.15 28.02 22.24
CA PRO A 114 -5.83 27.42 20.94
C PRO A 114 -6.80 26.32 20.56
N ARG A 115 -7.13 26.24 19.26
CA ARG A 115 -7.98 25.20 18.65
C ARG A 115 -7.11 24.23 17.84
N LEU A 116 -7.44 22.95 17.91
CA LEU A 116 -6.82 21.94 17.06
C LEU A 116 -7.47 21.90 15.68
N LEU A 117 -6.66 22.01 14.64
CA LEU A 117 -7.05 21.72 13.26
C LEU A 117 -7.04 20.22 13.03
N THR A 118 -8.13 19.71 12.51
CA THR A 118 -8.13 18.34 11.98
C THR A 118 -7.37 18.29 10.65
N SER A 119 -6.80 17.13 10.32
CA SER A 119 -6.15 16.93 9.01
C SER A 119 -7.11 17.23 7.84
N ALA A 120 -8.40 17.01 8.03
CA ALA A 120 -9.43 17.29 7.04
C ALA A 120 -9.65 18.77 6.80
N GLU A 121 -9.72 19.56 7.88
CA GLU A 121 -9.83 21.02 7.79
C GLU A 121 -8.57 21.59 7.12
N GLN A 122 -7.39 21.09 7.48
CA GLN A 122 -6.13 21.51 6.88
C GLN A 122 -6.08 21.19 5.39
N ASP A 123 -6.48 19.97 4.99
CA ASP A 123 -6.55 19.57 3.57
C ASP A 123 -7.56 20.42 2.79
N ALA A 124 -8.69 20.80 3.40
CA ALA A 124 -9.68 21.65 2.74
C ALA A 124 -9.10 23.04 2.46
N ILE A 125 -8.42 23.65 3.43
CA ILE A 125 -7.79 24.97 3.28
C ILE A 125 -6.66 24.92 2.23
N ILE A 126 -5.81 23.90 2.29
CA ILE A 126 -4.73 23.70 1.31
C ILE A 126 -5.31 23.57 -0.11
N ARG A 127 -6.37 22.76 -0.30
CA ARG A 127 -7.01 22.61 -1.62
C ARG A 127 -7.65 23.89 -2.13
N GLU A 128 -8.27 24.69 -1.26
CA GLU A 128 -8.84 26.00 -1.62
C GLU A 128 -7.74 26.95 -2.12
N LEU A 129 -6.62 27.03 -1.41
CA LEU A 129 -5.49 27.87 -1.81
C LEU A 129 -4.81 27.39 -3.11
N LEU A 130 -4.67 26.05 -3.28
CA LEU A 130 -4.13 25.48 -4.50
C LEU A 130 -5.06 25.67 -5.71
N ALA A 131 -6.38 25.65 -5.49
CA ALA A 131 -7.35 25.97 -6.54
C ALA A 131 -7.20 27.41 -7.01
N GLY A 132 -7.03 28.36 -6.08
CA GLY A 132 -6.72 29.75 -6.43
C GLY A 132 -5.42 29.89 -7.23
N ASP A 133 -4.35 29.20 -6.82
CA ASP A 133 -3.08 29.18 -7.57
C ASP A 133 -3.25 28.60 -9.00
N ALA A 134 -4.14 27.63 -9.16
CA ALA A 134 -4.42 27.03 -10.46
C ALA A 134 -5.24 27.98 -11.36
N GLU A 135 -6.18 28.74 -10.81
CA GLU A 135 -6.99 29.75 -11.52
C GLU A 135 -6.13 30.96 -11.91
N ASP A 136 -5.30 31.46 -11.00
CA ASP A 136 -4.42 32.60 -11.25
C ASP A 136 -3.27 32.27 -12.22
N GLY A 137 -2.93 31.00 -12.39
CA GLY A 137 -1.95 30.49 -13.33
C GLY A 137 -0.55 31.13 -13.18
N PRO A 138 -0.03 31.81 -14.23
CA PRO A 138 1.29 32.47 -14.14
C PRO A 138 1.30 33.72 -13.24
N ALA A 139 0.16 34.30 -12.92
CA ALA A 139 0.01 35.46 -12.06
C ALA A 139 -0.13 35.08 -10.58
N ALA A 140 -0.20 33.78 -10.28
CA ALA A 140 -0.29 33.30 -8.90
C ALA A 140 0.89 33.79 -8.04
N THR A 141 0.60 34.10 -6.79
CA THR A 141 1.62 34.55 -5.81
C THR A 141 2.66 33.45 -5.55
N THR A 142 2.24 32.17 -5.66
CA THR A 142 3.11 31.00 -5.54
C THR A 142 3.63 30.58 -6.92
N THR A 143 4.93 30.59 -7.10
CA THR A 143 5.57 30.27 -8.39
C THR A 143 5.79 28.76 -8.55
N TRP A 144 4.69 28.00 -8.76
CA TRP A 144 4.77 26.55 -8.97
C TRP A 144 5.49 26.21 -10.29
N PRO A 145 6.43 25.26 -10.27
CA PRO A 145 7.07 24.75 -11.47
C PRO A 145 6.05 24.29 -12.52
N ALA A 146 6.31 24.52 -13.80
CA ALA A 146 5.37 24.25 -14.88
C ALA A 146 4.87 22.79 -14.89
N HIS A 147 5.74 21.82 -14.59
CA HIS A 147 5.41 20.40 -14.55
C HIS A 147 4.52 20.00 -13.37
N LEU A 148 4.43 20.81 -12.30
CA LEU A 148 3.56 20.56 -11.14
C LEU A 148 2.19 21.22 -11.25
N ARG A 149 2.03 22.24 -12.11
CA ARG A 149 0.75 22.98 -12.25
C ARG A 149 -0.46 22.07 -12.55
N PRO A 150 -0.36 21.03 -13.41
CA PRO A 150 -1.50 20.14 -13.63
C PRO A 150 -1.91 19.32 -12.41
N ALA A 151 -1.05 19.20 -11.41
CA ALA A 151 -1.31 18.42 -10.19
C ALA A 151 -1.97 19.24 -9.07
N LEU A 152 -1.96 20.58 -9.13
CA LEU A 152 -2.42 21.47 -8.05
C LEU A 152 -3.87 21.18 -7.61
N THR A 153 -4.74 20.85 -8.55
CA THR A 153 -6.15 20.56 -8.27
C THR A 153 -6.41 19.13 -7.76
N THR A 154 -5.36 18.30 -7.66
CA THR A 154 -5.51 16.91 -7.23
C THR A 154 -5.46 16.76 -5.70
N ALA A 155 -6.31 15.90 -5.14
CA ALA A 155 -6.28 15.59 -3.71
C ALA A 155 -4.93 14.97 -3.26
N GLY A 156 -4.26 14.23 -4.16
CA GLY A 156 -2.95 13.64 -3.90
C GLY A 156 -1.88 14.68 -3.66
N PHE A 157 -1.83 15.75 -4.48
CA PHE A 157 -0.87 16.83 -4.33
C PHE A 157 -1.10 17.63 -3.04
N ALA A 158 -2.36 17.94 -2.69
CA ALA A 158 -2.69 18.60 -1.45
C ALA A 158 -2.24 17.79 -0.21
N THR A 159 -2.45 16.48 -0.23
CA THR A 159 -1.99 15.57 0.83
C THR A 159 -0.47 15.53 0.92
N GLU A 160 0.22 15.49 -0.21
CA GLU A 160 1.69 15.51 -0.26
C GLU A 160 2.24 16.83 0.28
N LEU A 161 1.66 17.96 -0.12
CA LEU A 161 2.05 19.28 0.37
C LEU A 161 1.83 19.40 1.87
N ARG A 162 0.65 19.00 2.38
CA ARG A 162 0.42 18.94 3.82
C ARG A 162 1.49 18.12 4.55
N ASN A 163 1.83 16.96 4.01
CA ASN A 163 2.86 16.10 4.62
C ASN A 163 4.25 16.76 4.61
N LEU A 164 4.60 17.45 3.52
CA LEU A 164 5.84 18.24 3.45
C LEU A 164 5.87 19.31 4.53
N LEU A 165 4.80 20.13 4.64
CA LEU A 165 4.70 21.20 5.64
C LEU A 165 4.75 20.65 7.07
N ALA A 166 4.09 19.50 7.32
CA ALA A 166 4.18 18.83 8.61
C ALA A 166 5.61 18.40 8.94
N ARG A 167 6.37 17.87 7.96
CA ARG A 167 7.80 17.53 8.17
C ARG A 167 8.66 18.76 8.44
N CYS A 168 8.37 19.89 7.80
CA CYS A 168 9.03 21.17 8.11
C CYS A 168 8.75 21.60 9.56
N ALA A 169 7.49 21.63 9.98
CA ALA A 169 7.08 22.02 11.33
C ALA A 169 7.70 21.13 12.41
N GLU A 170 7.73 19.80 12.23
CA GLU A 170 8.34 18.84 13.16
C GLU A 170 9.85 18.99 13.29
N ARG A 171 10.52 19.60 12.31
CA ARG A 171 11.94 19.94 12.36
C ARG A 171 12.23 21.40 12.73
N GLY A 172 11.19 22.20 12.87
CA GLY A 172 11.30 23.64 13.15
C GLY A 172 11.87 24.43 11.98
N LEU A 173 11.67 23.94 10.75
CA LEU A 173 12.06 24.63 9.52
C LEU A 173 10.95 25.63 9.14
N ASP A 174 11.26 26.90 9.15
CA ASP A 174 10.31 27.94 8.79
C ASP A 174 10.13 28.05 7.25
N PRO A 175 9.04 28.68 6.76
CA PRO A 175 8.79 28.84 5.34
C PRO A 175 9.90 29.56 4.55
N LEU A 176 10.59 30.53 5.16
CA LEU A 176 11.69 31.25 4.50
C LEU A 176 12.95 30.39 4.41
N GLU A 177 13.24 29.63 5.46
CA GLU A 177 14.34 28.66 5.47
C GLU A 177 14.13 27.57 4.41
N LEU A 178 12.89 27.07 4.25
CA LEU A 178 12.54 26.12 3.18
C LEU A 178 12.80 26.70 1.79
N GLN A 179 12.42 27.98 1.55
CA GLN A 179 12.71 28.67 0.30
C GLN A 179 14.21 28.84 0.08
N GLN A 180 14.96 29.22 1.12
CA GLN A 180 16.42 29.36 1.03
C GLN A 180 17.11 28.04 0.73
N LEU A 181 16.66 26.96 1.36
CA LEU A 181 17.14 25.62 1.10
C LEU A 181 16.86 25.20 -0.34
N GLY A 182 15.62 25.49 -0.83
CA GLY A 182 15.24 25.27 -2.22
C GLY A 182 16.14 26.01 -3.21
N ARG A 183 16.49 27.28 -2.95
CA ARG A 183 17.43 28.05 -3.79
C ARG A 183 18.83 27.47 -3.76
N ARG A 184 19.36 27.12 -2.57
CA ARG A 184 20.70 26.52 -2.41
C ARG A 184 20.85 25.17 -3.10
N ARG A 185 19.78 24.39 -3.17
CA ARG A 185 19.78 23.03 -3.72
C ARG A 185 19.19 22.92 -5.13
N GLY A 186 18.78 24.05 -5.73
CA GLY A 186 18.18 24.06 -7.06
C GLY A 186 16.84 23.31 -7.11
N ARG A 187 16.02 23.43 -6.04
CA ARG A 187 14.73 22.76 -5.91
C ARG A 187 13.59 23.77 -5.98
N PRO A 188 13.07 24.08 -7.16
CA PRO A 188 12.01 25.05 -7.32
C PRO A 188 10.70 24.64 -6.62
N GLU A 189 10.45 23.35 -6.47
CA GLU A 189 9.32 22.82 -5.72
C GLU A 189 9.34 23.20 -4.23
N TRP A 190 10.53 23.26 -3.61
CA TRP A 190 10.66 23.69 -2.21
C TRP A 190 10.52 25.21 -2.06
N ILE A 191 10.96 25.96 -3.07
CA ILE A 191 10.76 27.41 -3.10
C ILE A 191 9.25 27.71 -3.13
N ALA A 192 8.53 27.04 -4.04
CA ALA A 192 7.08 27.20 -4.18
C ALA A 192 6.33 26.73 -2.92
N ALA A 193 6.72 25.58 -2.36
CA ALA A 193 6.12 25.08 -1.12
C ALA A 193 6.34 26.06 0.07
N GLY A 194 7.51 26.70 0.17
CA GLY A 194 7.79 27.71 1.18
C GLY A 194 6.99 29.01 0.98
N GLN A 195 6.81 29.47 -0.28
CA GLN A 195 5.93 30.59 -0.61
C GLN A 195 4.47 30.28 -0.25
N PHE A 196 4.02 29.07 -0.59
CA PHE A 196 2.69 28.57 -0.23
C PHE A 196 2.50 28.54 1.28
N ALA A 197 3.49 28.04 2.04
CA ALA A 197 3.44 27.96 3.50
C ALA A 197 3.27 29.35 4.12
N GLN A 198 4.00 30.37 3.67
CA GLN A 198 3.82 31.76 4.14
C GLN A 198 2.40 32.26 3.89
N ARG A 199 1.86 32.03 2.71
CA ARG A 199 0.48 32.43 2.39
C ARG A 199 -0.54 31.66 3.23
N TYR A 200 -0.30 30.36 3.43
CA TYR A 200 -1.14 29.53 4.29
C TYR A 200 -1.19 30.08 5.73
N GLU A 201 -0.04 30.41 6.32
CA GLU A 201 0.05 31.02 7.65
C GLU A 201 -0.68 32.38 7.71
N GLN A 202 -0.49 33.23 6.70
CA GLN A 202 -1.22 34.53 6.60
C GLN A 202 -2.73 34.34 6.54
N VAL A 203 -3.21 33.39 5.74
CA VAL A 203 -4.65 33.07 5.64
C VAL A 203 -5.18 32.50 6.95
N MET A 204 -4.39 31.69 7.66
CA MET A 204 -4.78 31.16 8.97
C MET A 204 -4.90 32.26 10.01
N LEU A 205 -3.98 33.22 10.02
CA LEU A 205 -4.06 34.43 10.90
C LEU A 205 -5.28 35.30 10.57
N LEU A 206 -5.53 35.57 9.28
CA LEU A 206 -6.70 36.34 8.85
C LEU A 206 -8.02 35.62 9.18
N ARG A 207 -8.12 34.33 8.98
CA ARG A 207 -9.32 33.55 9.37
C ARG A 207 -9.55 33.59 10.89
N GLY A 208 -8.48 33.64 11.68
CA GLY A 208 -8.56 33.86 13.11
C GLY A 208 -9.04 35.29 13.49
N ALA A 209 -8.69 36.29 12.69
CA ALA A 209 -9.02 37.69 12.96
C ALA A 209 -10.42 38.14 12.45
N VAL A 210 -10.92 37.54 11.38
CA VAL A 210 -12.19 37.91 10.69
C VAL A 210 -13.42 37.19 11.24
N GLY A 211 -13.36 36.64 12.43
CA GLY A 211 -14.45 35.91 13.07
C GLY A 211 -15.75 36.70 13.20
N LEU A 212 -16.48 36.86 12.10
CA LEU A 212 -17.86 37.34 12.10
C LEU A 212 -18.78 36.27 12.66
N ALA A 213 -19.32 36.47 13.84
CA ALA A 213 -20.48 35.82 14.44
C ALA A 213 -20.31 34.50 15.21
N ALA A 214 -19.10 34.01 15.50
CA ALA A 214 -18.94 32.91 16.46
C ALA A 214 -17.79 33.22 17.45
N PRO A 215 -17.97 33.07 18.77
CA PRO A 215 -16.93 33.34 19.78
C PRO A 215 -15.66 32.45 19.64
N GLN A 216 -15.71 31.44 18.79
CA GLN A 216 -14.61 30.45 18.54
C GLN A 216 -13.67 30.84 17.38
N ALA A 217 -13.98 31.91 16.64
CA ALA A 217 -13.24 32.27 15.43
C ALA A 217 -11.96 33.10 15.72
N THR A 218 -11.79 33.60 16.92
CA THR A 218 -10.57 34.33 17.35
C THR A 218 -9.48 33.45 17.93
N ALA A 219 -9.73 32.14 18.07
CA ALA A 219 -8.77 31.19 18.65
C ALA A 219 -7.71 30.79 17.63
N PRO A 220 -6.40 30.81 17.98
CA PRO A 220 -5.34 30.31 17.12
C PRO A 220 -5.60 28.83 16.78
N ALA A 221 -5.59 28.50 15.49
CA ALA A 221 -5.85 27.15 15.02
C ALA A 221 -4.52 26.49 14.59
N LEU A 222 -4.13 25.42 15.27
CA LEU A 222 -2.87 24.72 15.09
C LEU A 222 -3.09 23.26 14.64
N SER A 223 -2.32 22.81 13.69
CA SER A 223 -2.24 21.39 13.37
C SER A 223 -1.45 20.61 14.42
N ALA A 224 -1.56 19.28 14.42
CA ALA A 224 -0.82 18.45 15.37
C ALA A 224 0.71 18.62 15.23
N ALA A 225 1.23 18.84 14.03
CA ALA A 225 2.67 19.03 13.79
C ALA A 225 3.19 20.37 14.33
N GLU A 226 2.35 21.39 14.37
CA GLU A 226 2.71 22.75 14.83
C GLU A 226 2.66 22.91 16.36
N LEU A 227 1.91 22.04 17.06
CA LEU A 227 1.68 22.16 18.51
C LEU A 227 2.94 22.22 19.35
N VAL A 228 3.91 21.36 19.03
CA VAL A 228 5.14 21.24 19.82
C VAL A 228 6.04 22.45 19.57
N GLY A 229 6.15 22.92 18.32
CA GLY A 229 6.86 24.11 17.94
C GLY A 229 6.29 25.35 18.64
N ALA A 230 4.95 25.52 18.59
CA ALA A 230 4.27 26.61 19.28
C ALA A 230 4.46 26.59 20.82
N ALA A 231 4.48 25.39 21.43
CA ALA A 231 4.77 25.27 22.86
C ALA A 231 6.22 25.67 23.22
N LEU A 232 7.18 25.35 22.36
CA LEU A 232 8.57 25.77 22.52
C LEU A 232 8.70 27.28 22.37
N GLU A 233 7.97 27.87 21.43
CA GLU A 233 7.91 29.34 21.26
C GLU A 233 7.27 30.00 22.48
N ALA A 234 6.15 29.46 23.00
CA ALA A 234 5.53 29.98 24.22
C ALA A 234 6.50 29.98 25.42
N PHE A 235 7.33 28.95 25.54
CA PHE A 235 8.37 28.90 26.56
C PHE A 235 9.52 29.90 26.31
N ALA A 236 9.80 30.24 25.06
CA ALA A 236 10.81 31.24 24.71
C ALA A 236 10.29 32.67 24.98
N VAL A 237 9.01 32.91 24.75
CA VAL A 237 8.34 34.22 24.98
C VAL A 237 8.07 34.44 26.47
N ASP A 238 7.68 33.39 27.21
CA ASP A 238 7.41 33.48 28.68
C ASP A 238 8.34 32.51 29.44
N PRO A 239 9.54 32.93 29.84
CA PRO A 239 10.48 32.13 30.62
C PRO A 239 9.94 31.73 32.01
N GLU A 240 9.02 32.53 32.59
CA GLU A 240 8.40 32.20 33.87
C GLU A 240 7.46 30.99 33.74
N LEU A 241 6.76 30.86 32.62
CA LEU A 241 5.96 29.69 32.32
C LEU A 241 6.84 28.41 32.28
N LEU A 242 8.00 28.48 31.62
CA LEU A 242 8.94 27.38 31.61
C LEU A 242 9.49 27.05 33.02
N ALA A 243 9.84 28.09 33.81
CA ALA A 243 10.29 27.91 35.17
C ALA A 243 9.22 27.28 36.07
N ALA A 244 7.96 27.68 35.92
CA ALA A 244 6.82 27.11 36.64
C ALA A 244 6.58 25.64 36.25
N GLU A 245 6.67 25.29 34.95
CA GLU A 245 6.54 23.89 34.51
C GLU A 245 7.72 23.02 35.00
N ARG A 246 8.94 23.52 34.98
CA ARG A 246 10.09 22.81 35.56
C ARG A 246 9.99 22.61 37.07
N ALA A 247 9.47 23.58 37.80
CA ALA A 247 9.23 23.48 39.24
C ALA A 247 8.09 22.47 39.54
N ARG A 248 7.08 22.39 38.66
CA ARG A 248 5.97 21.46 38.80
C ARG A 248 6.41 20.03 38.48
N VAL A 249 7.12 19.80 37.37
CA VAL A 249 7.51 18.46 36.91
C VAL A 249 8.84 18.09 37.55
N ARG A 250 8.80 17.41 38.69
CA ARG A 250 9.98 16.92 39.39
C ARG A 250 10.51 15.60 38.83
N THR A 251 9.60 14.72 38.39
CA THR A 251 9.93 13.42 37.78
C THR A 251 9.37 13.37 36.38
N LEU A 252 10.25 13.35 35.36
CA LEU A 252 9.90 13.22 33.95
C LEU A 252 10.21 11.79 33.48
N LEU A 253 9.22 11.11 32.94
CA LEU A 253 9.34 9.77 32.38
C LEU A 253 8.94 9.81 30.91
N VAL A 254 9.75 9.27 30.01
CA VAL A 254 9.49 9.31 28.56
C VAL A 254 9.55 7.89 28.02
N ASP A 255 8.44 7.40 27.47
CA ASP A 255 8.35 6.06 26.87
C ASP A 255 8.39 6.14 25.36
N ASP A 256 9.03 5.15 24.72
CA ASP A 256 9.20 5.06 23.26
C ASP A 256 9.83 6.31 22.62
N ALA A 257 10.88 6.84 23.23
CA ALA A 257 11.55 8.07 22.79
C ALA A 257 12.05 8.02 21.35
N GLN A 258 12.30 6.85 20.77
CA GLN A 258 12.66 6.64 19.36
C GLN A 258 11.54 7.01 18.36
N GLN A 259 10.34 7.25 18.84
CA GLN A 259 9.20 7.62 17.98
C GLN A 259 8.97 9.14 17.92
N LEU A 260 9.72 9.91 18.71
CA LEU A 260 9.56 11.35 18.82
C LEU A 260 10.26 12.06 17.65
N ASP A 261 9.62 13.12 17.16
CA ASP A 261 10.21 14.04 16.19
C ASP A 261 11.21 15.00 16.86
N PRO A 262 12.05 15.71 16.08
CA PRO A 262 13.09 16.60 16.61
C PRO A 262 12.57 17.71 17.54
N GLN A 263 11.40 18.30 17.25
CA GLN A 263 10.81 19.32 18.12
C GLN A 263 10.33 18.74 19.44
N ALA A 264 9.69 17.55 19.38
CA ALA A 264 9.31 16.81 20.59
C ALA A 264 10.52 16.42 21.44
N ALA A 265 11.61 15.99 20.79
CA ALA A 265 12.88 15.72 21.47
C ALA A 265 13.46 16.99 22.13
N ARG A 266 13.39 18.14 21.47
CA ARG A 266 13.81 19.43 22.02
C ARG A 266 12.99 19.83 23.24
N LEU A 267 11.66 19.64 23.18
CA LEU A 267 10.75 19.90 24.29
C LEU A 267 11.10 19.03 25.51
N VAL A 268 11.33 17.74 25.30
CA VAL A 268 11.75 16.80 26.36
C VAL A 268 13.09 17.22 26.98
N ARG A 269 14.11 17.57 26.15
CA ARG A 269 15.41 18.05 26.68
C ARG A 269 15.25 19.32 27.51
N MET A 270 14.43 20.27 27.04
CA MET A 270 14.18 21.53 27.74
C MET A 270 13.54 21.31 29.11
N LEU A 271 12.61 20.34 29.21
CA LEU A 271 11.99 19.96 30.51
C LEU A 271 12.99 19.20 31.38
N ALA A 272 13.69 18.21 30.84
CA ALA A 272 14.63 17.37 31.58
C ALA A 272 15.75 18.16 32.25
N ALA A 273 16.18 19.25 31.62
CA ALA A 273 17.24 20.14 32.19
C ALA A 273 16.85 20.80 33.53
N GLY A 274 15.57 20.81 33.91
CA GLY A 274 15.08 21.42 35.13
C GLY A 274 14.41 20.45 36.11
N THR A 275 14.26 19.19 35.75
CA THR A 275 13.64 18.15 36.59
C THR A 275 14.66 17.50 37.55
N GLU A 276 14.20 17.00 38.69
CA GLU A 276 15.05 16.25 39.61
C GLU A 276 15.50 14.92 39.02
N LEU A 277 14.61 14.23 38.31
CA LEU A 277 14.87 12.96 37.62
C LEU A 277 14.19 12.97 36.25
N ALA A 278 14.92 12.57 35.20
CA ALA A 278 14.34 12.27 33.89
C ALA A 278 14.77 10.87 33.42
N LEU A 279 13.83 9.92 33.34
CA LEU A 279 14.06 8.62 32.75
C LEU A 279 13.54 8.61 31.30
N ILE A 280 14.47 8.46 30.33
CA ILE A 280 14.15 8.46 28.89
C ILE A 280 14.33 7.05 28.37
N ALA A 281 13.24 6.34 28.10
CA ALA A 281 13.25 4.96 27.67
C ALA A 281 13.00 4.82 26.15
N GLY A 282 13.75 3.93 25.50
CA GLY A 282 13.56 3.68 24.08
C GLY A 282 14.36 2.51 23.50
N ASP A 283 14.10 2.26 22.21
CA ASP A 283 14.84 1.31 21.40
C ASP A 283 14.99 1.84 19.97
N PRO A 284 16.14 2.35 19.57
CA PRO A 284 16.38 2.84 18.22
C PRO A 284 16.09 1.81 17.12
N ASN A 285 16.15 0.50 17.47
CA ASN A 285 15.91 -0.58 16.53
C ASN A 285 14.41 -0.83 16.28
N GLN A 286 13.51 -0.18 17.03
CA GLN A 286 12.06 -0.21 16.88
C GLN A 286 11.49 1.16 16.44
N ALA A 287 12.30 2.07 15.91
CA ALA A 287 11.82 3.32 15.33
C ALA A 287 11.16 3.06 13.97
N VAL A 288 9.83 3.10 13.95
CA VAL A 288 9.03 2.76 12.76
C VAL A 288 8.16 3.91 12.26
N PHE A 289 8.19 5.06 12.91
CA PHE A 289 7.45 6.25 12.52
C PHE A 289 8.33 7.33 11.85
N GLY A 290 9.43 6.94 11.18
CA GLY A 290 10.25 7.87 10.40
C GLY A 290 9.42 8.65 9.37
N PHE A 291 8.42 8.00 8.74
CA PHE A 291 7.47 8.66 7.84
C PHE A 291 6.54 9.69 8.52
N ARG A 292 6.50 9.74 9.85
CA ARG A 292 5.83 10.75 10.70
C ARG A 292 6.81 11.62 11.45
N GLY A 293 8.04 11.76 10.96
CA GLY A 293 9.07 12.61 11.55
C GLY A 293 9.82 12.00 12.73
N GLY A 294 9.52 10.79 13.17
CA GLY A 294 10.24 10.13 14.25
C GLY A 294 11.72 9.95 13.93
N GLU A 295 12.59 10.30 14.87
CA GLU A 295 14.04 10.21 14.74
C GLU A 295 14.62 9.11 15.63
N PRO A 296 15.20 8.04 15.03
CA PRO A 296 15.66 6.88 15.81
C PRO A 296 16.69 7.20 16.91
N THR A 297 17.53 8.18 16.67
CA THR A 297 18.69 8.50 17.52
C THR A 297 18.50 9.79 18.32
N GLY A 298 17.51 10.63 18.02
CA GLY A 298 17.36 11.97 18.54
C GLY A 298 17.60 12.17 20.04
N LEU A 299 16.81 11.48 20.91
CA LEU A 299 16.99 11.50 22.36
C LEU A 299 17.85 10.37 22.90
N LEU A 300 18.10 9.34 22.10
CA LEU A 300 18.75 8.09 22.51
C LEU A 300 20.18 7.95 21.96
N ALA A 301 20.72 9.00 21.32
CA ALA A 301 22.11 9.03 20.87
C ALA A 301 23.04 9.20 22.07
N ASP A 302 24.12 8.41 22.08
CA ASP A 302 25.27 8.61 22.96
C ASP A 302 26.16 9.79 22.48
N ASP A 303 25.60 10.81 21.86
CA ASP A 303 26.38 11.96 21.44
C ASP A 303 26.98 12.65 22.66
N PRO A 304 28.29 12.92 22.65
CA PRO A 304 28.91 13.66 23.74
C PRO A 304 28.17 15.01 23.86
N PRO A 305 27.84 15.43 25.09
CA PRO A 305 27.18 16.69 25.32
C PRO A 305 28.04 17.82 24.71
N PRO A 306 27.44 18.93 24.24
CA PRO A 306 28.21 20.03 23.65
C PRO A 306 29.30 20.44 24.63
N ALA A 307 30.52 20.50 24.12
CA ALA A 307 31.81 20.77 24.76
C ALA A 307 31.81 20.90 26.31
N GLY A 308 32.08 19.79 27.02
CA GLY A 308 32.40 19.79 28.44
C GLY A 308 31.38 19.17 29.40
N GLY A 309 30.26 18.62 28.91
CA GLY A 309 29.30 17.90 29.75
C GLY A 309 29.67 16.43 29.99
N ALA A 310 29.29 15.86 31.15
CA ALA A 310 29.45 14.44 31.42
C ALA A 310 28.45 13.62 30.56
N PRO A 311 28.79 12.38 30.10
CA PRO A 311 27.89 11.53 29.37
C PRO A 311 26.63 11.20 30.22
N ILE A 312 25.46 11.17 29.58
CA ILE A 312 24.23 10.80 30.26
C ILE A 312 24.31 9.33 30.69
N PRO A 313 24.10 9.01 31.98
CA PRO A 313 24.09 7.62 32.46
C PRO A 313 23.07 6.78 31.68
N SER A 314 23.44 5.59 31.28
CA SER A 314 22.55 4.67 30.55
C SER A 314 22.38 3.34 31.27
N VAL A 315 21.15 2.85 31.32
CA VAL A 315 20.79 1.52 31.83
C VAL A 315 20.35 0.69 30.65
N THR A 316 20.98 -0.46 30.43
CA THR A 316 20.67 -1.37 29.34
C THR A 316 19.90 -2.59 29.85
N LEU A 317 18.67 -2.76 29.34
CA LEU A 317 17.83 -3.91 29.62
C LEU A 317 18.05 -4.98 28.53
N THR A 318 18.66 -6.09 28.88
CA THR A 318 18.98 -7.17 27.93
C THR A 318 18.02 -8.36 28.02
N VAL A 319 17.30 -8.51 29.13
CA VAL A 319 16.40 -9.64 29.40
C VAL A 319 15.00 -9.34 28.87
N SER A 320 14.52 -10.11 27.90
CA SER A 320 13.16 -10.01 27.37
C SER A 320 12.21 -10.88 28.18
N HIS A 321 11.29 -10.27 28.89
CA HIS A 321 10.21 -10.95 29.62
C HIS A 321 9.03 -11.38 28.76
N ARG A 322 9.10 -11.06 27.45
CA ARG A 322 8.08 -11.39 26.45
C ARG A 322 8.47 -12.56 25.58
N CYS A 323 9.64 -12.47 24.96
CA CYS A 323 10.05 -13.40 23.92
C CYS A 323 10.69 -14.65 24.53
N ALA A 324 10.25 -15.82 24.11
CA ALA A 324 10.94 -17.08 24.40
C ALA A 324 12.36 -17.08 23.77
N PRO A 325 13.30 -17.90 24.25
CA PRO A 325 14.70 -17.87 23.82
C PRO A 325 14.90 -17.98 22.30
N ALA A 326 14.17 -18.83 21.60
CA ALA A 326 14.28 -18.96 20.14
C ALA A 326 13.85 -17.69 19.40
N VAL A 327 12.73 -17.08 19.82
CA VAL A 327 12.24 -15.82 19.26
C VAL A 327 13.22 -14.69 19.52
N ALA A 328 13.74 -14.59 20.75
CA ALA A 328 14.71 -13.56 21.15
C ALA A 328 16.00 -13.64 20.32
N ARG A 329 16.50 -14.86 20.06
CA ARG A 329 17.67 -15.09 19.17
C ARG A 329 17.42 -14.59 17.76
N ALA A 330 16.26 -14.93 17.16
CA ALA A 330 15.91 -14.49 15.81
C ALA A 330 15.78 -12.95 15.74
N VAL A 331 15.08 -12.33 16.70
CA VAL A 331 14.97 -10.86 16.79
C VAL A 331 16.34 -10.21 16.88
N THR A 332 17.23 -10.71 17.75
CA THR A 332 18.61 -10.24 17.90
C THR A 332 19.40 -10.38 16.60
N GLY A 333 19.25 -11.51 15.91
CA GLY A 333 19.94 -11.78 14.64
C GLY A 333 19.57 -10.77 13.55
N ILE A 334 18.29 -10.44 13.43
CA ILE A 334 17.82 -9.43 12.46
C ILE A 334 18.20 -8.01 12.89
N ALA A 335 18.10 -7.69 14.20
CA ALA A 335 18.46 -6.37 14.72
C ALA A 335 19.96 -6.05 14.54
N ARG A 336 20.85 -7.04 14.61
CA ARG A 336 22.30 -6.86 14.37
C ARG A 336 22.63 -6.39 12.95
N ARG A 337 21.74 -6.60 11.97
CA ARG A 337 21.91 -6.16 10.58
C ARG A 337 21.47 -4.71 10.34
N LEU A 338 20.97 -4.02 11.36
CA LEU A 338 20.67 -2.59 11.29
C LEU A 338 21.98 -1.76 11.28
N PRO A 339 22.02 -0.61 10.60
CA PRO A 339 23.20 0.25 10.58
C PRO A 339 23.50 0.85 11.94
N GLY A 340 24.74 1.30 12.12
CA GLY A 340 25.22 1.93 13.35
C GLY A 340 25.43 0.96 14.51
N ARG A 341 25.89 1.48 15.65
CA ARG A 341 26.01 0.73 16.91
C ARG A 341 24.85 1.08 17.82
N SER A 342 24.18 0.09 18.40
CA SER A 342 23.13 0.27 19.41
C SER A 342 23.23 -0.82 20.46
N VAL A 343 23.22 -0.43 21.71
CA VAL A 343 23.40 -1.32 22.87
C VAL A 343 22.21 -2.27 23.03
N GLY A 344 20.98 -1.85 22.74
CA GLY A 344 19.75 -2.63 22.96
C GLY A 344 19.45 -3.74 21.94
N ARG A 345 20.41 -4.07 21.02
CA ARG A 345 20.17 -5.11 19.97
C ARG A 345 20.18 -6.53 20.49
N ARG A 346 20.96 -6.81 21.54
CA ARG A 346 21.02 -8.13 22.13
C ARG A 346 19.91 -8.26 23.17
N ILE A 347 19.03 -9.22 22.97
CA ILE A 347 18.02 -9.61 23.96
C ILE A 347 18.14 -11.10 24.26
N GLU A 348 17.95 -11.43 25.53
CA GLU A 348 17.93 -12.79 26.05
C GLU A 348 16.49 -13.12 26.48
N GLY A 349 15.92 -14.15 25.87
CA GLY A 349 14.56 -14.56 26.19
C GLY A 349 14.48 -15.28 27.54
N THR A 350 13.42 -15.03 28.28
CA THR A 350 13.11 -15.74 29.53
C THR A 350 11.97 -16.71 29.31
N GLY A 351 11.96 -17.79 30.12
CA GLY A 351 10.90 -18.79 30.12
C GLY A 351 11.45 -20.21 30.16
N THR A 352 10.66 -21.13 30.65
CA THR A 352 10.99 -22.57 30.66
C THR A 352 10.83 -23.21 29.29
N GLU A 353 10.01 -22.60 28.40
CA GLU A 353 9.80 -23.06 27.05
C GLU A 353 10.78 -22.34 26.10
N VAL A 354 11.50 -23.13 25.28
CA VAL A 354 12.45 -22.60 24.32
C VAL A 354 11.76 -21.71 23.26
N GLY A 355 10.48 -22.00 22.97
CA GLY A 355 9.74 -21.38 21.88
C GLY A 355 10.15 -21.93 20.51
N SER A 356 9.59 -21.38 19.45
CA SER A 356 9.93 -21.80 18.09
C SER A 356 9.90 -20.66 17.08
N VAL A 357 10.79 -20.75 16.09
CA VAL A 357 10.79 -19.88 14.89
C VAL A 357 10.74 -20.78 13.68
N THR A 358 9.64 -20.75 12.96
CA THR A 358 9.43 -21.59 11.78
C THR A 358 9.27 -20.74 10.54
N VAL A 359 9.95 -21.12 9.46
CA VAL A 359 9.79 -20.48 8.15
C VAL A 359 9.14 -21.47 7.17
N ARG A 360 8.25 -20.97 6.32
CA ARG A 360 7.55 -21.80 5.33
C ARG A 360 7.46 -21.07 4.00
N LEU A 361 7.82 -21.75 2.94
CA LEU A 361 7.73 -21.28 1.57
C LEU A 361 6.52 -21.91 0.90
N ALA A 362 5.65 -21.14 0.29
CA ALA A 362 4.45 -21.59 -0.40
C ALA A 362 4.60 -21.39 -1.92
N GLY A 363 4.04 -22.30 -2.72
CA GLY A 363 4.06 -22.17 -4.18
C GLY A 363 3.04 -21.16 -4.75
N SER A 364 2.16 -20.59 -3.93
CA SER A 364 1.21 -19.54 -4.33
C SER A 364 0.64 -18.81 -3.12
N ALA A 365 0.09 -17.60 -3.33
CA ALA A 365 -0.57 -16.82 -2.29
C ALA A 365 -1.79 -17.55 -1.67
N HIS A 366 -2.50 -18.36 -2.45
CA HIS A 366 -3.59 -19.18 -1.94
C HIS A 366 -3.07 -20.32 -1.04
N ALA A 367 -1.97 -20.96 -1.43
CA ALA A 367 -1.31 -21.98 -0.62
C ALA A 367 -0.76 -21.38 0.69
N GLU A 368 -0.20 -20.18 0.63
CA GLU A 368 0.25 -19.43 1.81
C GLU A 368 -0.91 -19.17 2.78
N ALA A 369 -2.00 -18.59 2.29
CA ALA A 369 -3.18 -18.31 3.10
C ALA A 369 -3.78 -19.58 3.72
N ALA A 370 -3.87 -20.67 2.97
CA ALA A 370 -4.34 -21.97 3.46
C ALA A 370 -3.42 -22.54 4.54
N MET A 371 -2.11 -22.45 4.35
CA MET A 371 -1.10 -22.91 5.30
C MET A 371 -1.13 -22.11 6.61
N ILE A 372 -1.28 -20.79 6.52
CA ILE A 372 -1.44 -19.92 7.70
C ILE A 372 -2.71 -20.29 8.46
N ALA A 373 -3.84 -20.39 7.77
CA ALA A 373 -5.10 -20.76 8.37
C ALA A 373 -5.06 -22.15 9.05
N ASP A 374 -4.36 -23.10 8.46
CA ASP A 374 -4.14 -24.43 9.05
C ASP A 374 -3.25 -24.37 10.29
N ALA A 375 -2.16 -23.64 10.24
CA ALA A 375 -1.26 -23.44 11.38
C ALA A 375 -2.00 -22.85 12.60
N LEU A 376 -2.83 -21.82 12.37
CA LEU A 376 -3.64 -21.21 13.42
C LEU A 376 -4.68 -22.19 14.00
N ARG A 377 -5.36 -22.98 13.15
CA ARG A 377 -6.31 -24.00 13.61
C ARG A 377 -5.62 -25.08 14.42
N ARG A 378 -4.45 -25.55 13.99
CA ARG A 378 -3.68 -26.57 14.74
C ARG A 378 -3.25 -26.03 16.10
N ALA A 379 -2.74 -24.81 16.14
CA ALA A 379 -2.37 -24.17 17.40
C ALA A 379 -3.56 -24.07 18.36
N HIS A 380 -4.77 -23.78 17.84
CA HIS A 380 -5.97 -23.74 18.69
C HIS A 380 -6.47 -25.12 19.08
N LEU A 381 -6.68 -26.01 18.10
CA LEU A 381 -7.37 -27.28 18.31
C LEU A 381 -6.48 -28.36 18.94
N ILE A 382 -5.17 -28.33 18.68
CA ILE A 382 -4.21 -29.33 19.16
C ILE A 382 -3.45 -28.81 20.37
N ASP A 383 -2.92 -27.55 20.24
CA ASP A 383 -2.05 -27.00 21.29
C ASP A 383 -2.81 -26.14 22.32
N GLY A 384 -4.13 -25.95 22.14
CA GLY A 384 -5.00 -25.22 23.07
C GLY A 384 -4.74 -23.70 23.14
N VAL A 385 -4.04 -23.11 22.16
CA VAL A 385 -3.77 -21.67 22.16
C VAL A 385 -5.08 -20.90 21.87
N PRO A 386 -5.50 -19.96 22.73
CA PRO A 386 -6.70 -19.16 22.51
C PRO A 386 -6.58 -18.35 21.20
N TRP A 387 -7.69 -18.15 20.49
CA TRP A 387 -7.69 -17.32 19.27
C TRP A 387 -7.23 -15.88 19.53
N SER A 388 -7.55 -15.35 20.69
CA SER A 388 -7.12 -14.02 21.15
C SER A 388 -5.61 -13.89 21.37
N GLN A 389 -4.90 -15.03 21.47
CA GLN A 389 -3.43 -15.07 21.62
C GLN A 389 -2.71 -15.37 20.31
N MET A 390 -3.38 -15.14 19.18
CA MET A 390 -2.81 -15.32 17.83
C MET A 390 -2.98 -14.08 16.96
N ALA A 391 -1.97 -13.78 16.16
CA ALA A 391 -2.05 -12.69 15.18
C ALA A 391 -1.36 -13.05 13.86
N VAL A 392 -1.88 -12.47 12.79
CA VAL A 392 -1.25 -12.44 11.46
C VAL A 392 -0.84 -11.01 11.15
N ILE A 393 0.45 -10.78 11.00
CA ILE A 393 1.02 -9.47 10.70
C ILE A 393 1.42 -9.44 9.24
N VAL A 394 0.90 -8.44 8.50
CA VAL A 394 1.20 -8.18 7.09
C VAL A 394 1.81 -6.79 6.92
N ARG A 395 2.50 -6.56 5.81
CA ARG A 395 3.10 -5.22 5.54
C ARG A 395 2.03 -4.15 5.32
N SER A 396 1.00 -4.46 4.54
CA SER A 396 -0.14 -3.56 4.26
C SER A 396 -1.40 -4.35 3.92
N VAL A 397 -2.56 -3.74 4.14
CA VAL A 397 -3.88 -4.32 3.80
C VAL A 397 -4.48 -3.53 2.64
N PRO A 398 -4.72 -4.14 1.46
CA PRO A 398 -5.31 -3.43 0.31
C PRO A 398 -6.78 -3.06 0.55
N GLN A 399 -7.16 -1.83 0.19
CA GLN A 399 -8.55 -1.33 0.25
C GLN A 399 -9.13 -1.24 -1.17
N ALA A 400 -9.83 -2.25 -1.66
CA ALA A 400 -10.52 -2.13 -2.94
C ALA A 400 -11.85 -2.89 -2.98
N LEU A 401 -12.86 -2.29 -3.64
CA LEU A 401 -14.18 -2.85 -4.00
C LEU A 401 -15.22 -2.94 -2.86
N LEU A 402 -15.19 -2.04 -1.90
CA LEU A 402 -16.02 -2.10 -0.68
C LEU A 402 -17.56 -1.97 -0.90
N LEU A 403 -18.03 -1.25 -1.93
CA LEU A 403 -19.47 -1.03 -2.09
C LEU A 403 -20.23 -2.27 -2.58
N LEU A 404 -19.68 -3.02 -3.53
CA LEU A 404 -20.31 -4.22 -4.07
C LEU A 404 -20.06 -5.45 -3.20
N THR A 405 -18.86 -5.57 -2.64
CA THR A 405 -18.48 -6.69 -1.77
C THR A 405 -18.87 -6.47 -0.31
N GLY A 406 -19.12 -5.22 0.06
CA GLY A 406 -19.52 -4.81 1.42
C GLY A 406 -20.98 -5.18 1.77
N PRO A 407 -21.44 -4.77 2.97
CA PRO A 407 -22.74 -5.19 3.55
C PRO A 407 -23.96 -4.87 2.69
N ILE A 408 -23.91 -3.79 1.90
CA ILE A 408 -25.02 -3.35 1.03
C ILE A 408 -25.13 -4.25 -0.19
N GLY A 409 -24.05 -4.49 -0.90
CA GLY A 409 -24.00 -5.30 -2.12
C GLY A 409 -23.98 -6.80 -1.85
N GLY A 410 -23.11 -7.26 -0.98
CA GLY A 410 -22.92 -8.66 -0.61
C GLY A 410 -22.52 -9.56 -1.80
N VAL A 411 -21.72 -9.04 -2.71
CA VAL A 411 -21.29 -9.74 -3.94
C VAL A 411 -19.97 -10.47 -3.69
N ASP A 412 -19.97 -11.75 -3.99
CA ASP A 412 -18.74 -12.53 -4.05
C ASP A 412 -17.93 -12.22 -5.34
N PRO A 413 -16.62 -12.55 -5.38
CA PRO A 413 -15.77 -12.24 -6.54
C PRO A 413 -16.22 -12.88 -7.86
N VAL A 414 -16.93 -14.00 -7.82
CA VAL A 414 -17.43 -14.69 -9.02
C VAL A 414 -18.64 -13.92 -9.59
N SER A 415 -19.57 -13.58 -8.71
CA SER A 415 -20.74 -12.75 -9.08
C SER A 415 -20.31 -11.37 -9.58
N LEU A 416 -19.23 -10.79 -9.05
CA LEU A 416 -18.68 -9.51 -9.53
C LEU A 416 -18.13 -9.64 -10.95
N ARG A 417 -17.41 -10.73 -11.26
CA ARG A 417 -16.93 -11.01 -12.62
C ARG A 417 -18.08 -11.24 -13.60
N GLN A 418 -19.13 -11.96 -13.17
CA GLN A 418 -20.34 -12.14 -13.97
C GLN A 418 -21.07 -10.81 -14.23
N LEU A 419 -21.17 -9.96 -13.21
CA LEU A 419 -21.73 -8.61 -13.36
C LEU A 419 -20.95 -7.79 -14.38
N ARG A 420 -19.61 -7.80 -14.30
CA ARG A 420 -18.75 -7.12 -15.27
C ARG A 420 -19.05 -7.57 -16.71
N ARG A 421 -19.14 -8.88 -16.95
CA ARG A 421 -19.49 -9.41 -18.28
C ARG A 421 -20.88 -8.99 -18.73
N THR A 422 -21.87 -9.05 -17.83
CA THR A 422 -23.24 -8.62 -18.12
C THR A 422 -23.31 -7.15 -18.54
N LEU A 423 -22.59 -6.27 -17.84
CA LEU A 423 -22.53 -4.85 -18.17
C LEU A 423 -21.83 -4.57 -19.49
N GLN A 424 -20.76 -5.31 -19.80
CA GLN A 424 -20.05 -5.19 -21.08
C GLN A 424 -20.89 -5.67 -22.26
N ARG A 425 -21.67 -6.75 -22.10
CA ARG A 425 -22.57 -7.27 -23.14
C ARG A 425 -23.78 -6.36 -23.39
N ALA A 426 -24.30 -5.71 -22.37
CA ALA A 426 -25.45 -4.83 -22.49
C ALA A 426 -25.19 -3.58 -23.37
N ARG A 427 -23.95 -3.33 -23.77
CA ARG A 427 -23.53 -2.17 -24.56
C ARG A 427 -22.47 -2.53 -25.61
N PRO A 428 -22.87 -3.18 -26.70
CA PRO A 428 -21.98 -3.51 -27.79
C PRO A 428 -21.38 -2.24 -28.40
N GLY A 429 -20.08 -2.27 -28.75
CA GLY A 429 -19.36 -1.14 -29.37
C GLY A 429 -18.59 -0.24 -28.40
N GLN A 430 -18.68 -0.40 -27.08
CA GLN A 430 -17.97 0.41 -26.08
C GLN A 430 -16.93 -0.39 -25.27
N THR A 431 -16.23 -1.30 -25.91
CA THR A 431 -15.25 -2.21 -25.27
C THR A 431 -14.02 -1.53 -24.65
N SER A 432 -13.78 -0.24 -24.94
CA SER A 432 -12.63 0.50 -24.38
C SER A 432 -12.91 1.18 -23.04
N ARG A 433 -14.15 1.19 -22.55
CA ARG A 433 -14.48 1.87 -21.29
C ARG A 433 -14.14 1.02 -20.05
N LYS A 434 -13.61 1.69 -19.02
CA LYS A 434 -13.30 1.03 -17.74
C LYS A 434 -14.57 0.51 -17.08
N PHE A 435 -14.48 -0.66 -16.45
CA PHE A 435 -15.61 -1.28 -15.75
C PHE A 435 -16.24 -0.35 -14.70
N GLY A 436 -15.42 0.45 -14.00
CA GLY A 436 -15.91 1.43 -13.04
C GLY A 436 -16.85 2.47 -13.65
N ASP A 437 -16.54 2.96 -14.85
CA ASP A 437 -17.36 3.98 -15.54
C ASP A 437 -18.71 3.40 -15.98
N LEU A 438 -18.71 2.16 -16.50
CA LEU A 438 -19.93 1.43 -16.85
C LEU A 438 -20.81 1.16 -15.61
N LEU A 439 -20.19 0.85 -14.49
CA LEU A 439 -20.90 0.62 -13.24
C LEU A 439 -21.56 1.91 -12.73
N VAL A 440 -20.84 3.04 -12.73
CA VAL A 440 -21.38 4.35 -12.33
C VAL A 440 -22.55 4.76 -13.21
N GLU A 441 -22.43 4.59 -14.52
CA GLU A 441 -23.51 4.92 -15.46
C GLU A 441 -24.77 4.07 -15.23
N VAL A 442 -24.60 2.76 -15.00
CA VAL A 442 -25.76 1.88 -14.71
C VAL A 442 -26.37 2.15 -13.34
N LEU A 443 -25.56 2.56 -12.36
CA LEU A 443 -26.07 2.98 -11.06
C LEU A 443 -26.88 4.30 -11.15
N GLY A 444 -26.52 5.20 -12.06
CA GLY A 444 -27.23 6.46 -12.32
C GLY A 444 -28.37 6.40 -13.37
N GLY A 445 -28.42 5.36 -14.20
CA GLY A 445 -29.35 5.22 -15.34
C GLY A 445 -30.71 4.56 -15.01
N ASP A 446 -31.56 4.37 -16.01
CA ASP A 446 -32.99 3.99 -15.78
C ASP A 446 -33.26 2.50 -15.52
N ALA A 447 -32.52 1.56 -16.03
CA ALA A 447 -32.73 0.13 -15.76
C ALA A 447 -31.41 -0.67 -15.69
N PRO A 448 -31.17 -1.44 -14.63
CA PRO A 448 -30.05 -2.35 -14.59
C PRO A 448 -30.30 -3.54 -15.52
N PRO A 449 -29.26 -4.05 -16.21
CA PRO A 449 -29.40 -5.20 -17.08
C PRO A 449 -29.87 -6.43 -16.30
N SER A 450 -30.63 -7.30 -16.93
CA SER A 450 -31.03 -8.60 -16.39
C SER A 450 -29.84 -9.59 -16.51
N GLY A 451 -29.58 -10.36 -15.45
CA GLY A 451 -28.52 -11.36 -15.49
C GLY A 451 -27.85 -11.67 -14.14
N PRO A 452 -26.91 -12.62 -14.11
CA PRO A 452 -26.16 -12.97 -12.90
C PRO A 452 -25.44 -11.76 -12.28
N GLY A 453 -25.49 -11.63 -10.95
CA GLY A 453 -24.91 -10.49 -10.22
C GLY A 453 -25.79 -9.22 -10.16
N SER A 454 -26.81 -9.09 -10.99
CA SER A 454 -27.70 -7.91 -11.04
C SER A 454 -28.52 -7.68 -9.76
N ARG A 455 -28.74 -8.70 -8.94
CA ARG A 455 -29.48 -8.58 -7.67
C ARG A 455 -28.81 -7.59 -6.72
N ALA A 456 -27.49 -7.67 -6.58
CA ALA A 456 -26.70 -6.77 -5.73
C ALA A 456 -26.72 -5.34 -6.29
N LEU A 457 -26.57 -5.20 -7.61
CA LEU A 457 -26.64 -3.91 -8.29
C LEU A 457 -28.01 -3.24 -8.08
N ARG A 458 -29.11 -4.02 -8.19
CA ARG A 458 -30.48 -3.51 -7.89
C ARG A 458 -30.63 -3.06 -6.43
N ARG A 459 -30.03 -3.79 -5.46
CA ARG A 459 -30.04 -3.38 -4.04
C ARG A 459 -29.31 -2.06 -3.83
N VAL A 460 -28.05 -1.97 -4.31
CA VAL A 460 -27.25 -0.73 -4.19
C VAL A 460 -27.99 0.43 -4.87
N ARG A 461 -28.50 0.22 -6.07
CA ARG A 461 -29.26 1.25 -6.79
C ARG A 461 -30.53 1.68 -6.05
N ALA A 462 -31.28 0.75 -5.45
CA ALA A 462 -32.49 1.10 -4.68
C ALA A 462 -32.15 2.04 -3.50
N VAL A 463 -31.01 1.81 -2.83
CA VAL A 463 -30.50 2.68 -1.76
C VAL A 463 -30.13 4.05 -2.32
N LEU A 464 -29.32 4.09 -3.39
CA LEU A 464 -28.88 5.34 -4.03
C LEU A 464 -30.07 6.15 -4.58
N THR A 465 -31.09 5.49 -5.19
CA THR A 465 -32.30 6.15 -5.69
C THR A 465 -33.13 6.71 -4.56
N ALA A 466 -33.22 6.05 -3.40
CA ALA A 466 -33.92 6.56 -2.24
C ALA A 466 -33.22 7.79 -1.67
N ALA A 467 -31.90 7.74 -1.53
CA ALA A 467 -31.08 8.88 -1.12
C ALA A 467 -31.22 10.06 -2.07
N ALA A 468 -31.11 9.83 -3.39
CA ALA A 468 -31.23 10.86 -4.41
C ALA A 468 -32.62 11.49 -4.49
N ARG A 469 -33.69 10.71 -4.23
CA ARG A 469 -35.04 11.27 -4.11
C ARG A 469 -35.19 12.16 -2.90
N CYS A 470 -34.73 11.72 -1.74
CA CYS A 470 -34.73 12.51 -0.53
C CYS A 470 -33.95 13.82 -0.73
N HIS A 471 -32.77 13.75 -1.35
CA HIS A 471 -31.92 14.90 -1.64
C HIS A 471 -32.62 15.94 -2.57
N ARG A 472 -33.39 15.49 -3.56
CA ARG A 472 -34.10 16.35 -4.52
C ARG A 472 -35.42 16.94 -3.99
N SER A 473 -36.05 16.28 -3.03
CA SER A 473 -37.37 16.69 -2.50
C SER A 473 -37.30 17.74 -1.36
N GLY A 474 -36.08 18.11 -0.92
CA GLY A 474 -35.91 19.18 0.06
C GLY A 474 -36.26 20.55 -0.51
N SER A 475 -37.46 21.04 -0.22
CA SER A 475 -37.92 22.38 -0.59
C SER A 475 -37.26 23.46 0.28
N LEU A 476 -36.67 24.50 -0.39
CA LEU A 476 -36.39 25.86 0.10
C LEU A 476 -35.52 26.09 1.36
N GLY A 477 -35.01 25.08 2.06
CA GLY A 477 -34.28 25.26 3.30
C GLY A 477 -32.94 24.53 3.42
N GLY A 478 -32.33 24.08 2.31
CA GLY A 478 -31.06 23.38 2.36
C GLY A 478 -31.20 21.85 2.35
N GLN A 479 -30.48 21.24 1.45
CA GLN A 479 -30.39 19.77 1.30
C GLN A 479 -29.58 19.19 2.45
N ASP A 480 -30.19 19.10 3.65
CA ASP A 480 -29.50 18.61 4.85
C ASP A 480 -28.98 17.17 4.63
N PRO A 481 -27.67 16.96 4.70
CA PRO A 481 -27.04 15.65 4.50
C PRO A 481 -27.58 14.56 5.42
N ARG A 482 -28.05 14.89 6.62
CA ARG A 482 -28.62 13.96 7.60
C ARG A 482 -29.82 13.23 7.07
N HIS A 483 -30.74 13.92 6.43
CA HIS A 483 -31.95 13.31 5.86
C HIS A 483 -31.62 12.37 4.71
N THR A 484 -30.67 12.76 3.86
CA THR A 484 -30.19 11.91 2.75
C THR A 484 -29.54 10.64 3.26
N LEU A 485 -28.68 10.76 4.27
CA LEU A 485 -28.01 9.63 4.91
C LEU A 485 -29.02 8.69 5.59
N TRP A 486 -30.02 9.25 6.28
CA TRP A 486 -31.11 8.51 6.92
C TRP A 486 -31.95 7.73 5.91
N ALA A 487 -32.30 8.35 4.80
CA ALA A 487 -33.05 7.67 3.72
C ALA A 487 -32.26 6.49 3.12
N ALA A 488 -30.94 6.66 2.93
CA ALA A 488 -30.06 5.57 2.49
C ALA A 488 -30.00 4.44 3.53
N TRP A 489 -29.84 4.78 4.81
CA TRP A 489 -29.80 3.83 5.92
C TRP A 489 -31.07 3.00 6.03
N GLN A 490 -32.22 3.64 6.06
CA GLN A 490 -33.52 2.94 6.12
C GLN A 490 -33.72 2.03 4.91
N ARG A 491 -33.38 2.50 3.69
CA ARG A 491 -33.57 1.73 2.46
C ARG A 491 -32.65 0.53 2.36
N SER A 492 -31.46 0.59 2.98
CA SER A 492 -30.51 -0.52 2.98
C SER A 492 -31.04 -1.78 3.67
N GLY A 493 -31.95 -1.63 4.64
CA GLY A 493 -32.47 -2.71 5.49
C GLY A 493 -31.44 -3.33 6.42
N LEU A 494 -30.23 -2.73 6.51
CA LEU A 494 -29.12 -3.22 7.33
C LEU A 494 -29.45 -3.13 8.81
N GLN A 495 -30.17 -2.10 9.25
CA GLN A 495 -30.56 -1.92 10.63
C GLN A 495 -31.27 -3.17 11.18
N ARG A 496 -32.35 -3.60 10.53
CA ARG A 496 -33.11 -4.79 10.96
C ARG A 496 -32.27 -6.04 10.96
N ARG A 497 -31.41 -6.22 9.94
CA ARG A 497 -30.55 -7.39 9.82
C ARG A 497 -29.47 -7.42 10.90
N TRP A 498 -28.84 -6.28 11.20
CA TRP A 498 -27.81 -6.21 12.21
C TRP A 498 -28.36 -6.23 13.64
N LEU A 499 -29.52 -5.62 13.91
CA LEU A 499 -30.18 -5.76 15.20
C LEU A 499 -30.55 -7.23 15.46
N ALA A 500 -31.18 -7.91 14.49
CA ALA A 500 -31.48 -9.33 14.64
C ALA A 500 -30.22 -10.18 14.83
N ALA A 501 -29.11 -9.88 14.12
CA ALA A 501 -27.84 -10.57 14.30
C ALA A 501 -27.22 -10.32 15.67
N SER A 502 -27.34 -9.10 16.21
CA SER A 502 -26.81 -8.75 17.53
C SER A 502 -27.51 -9.49 18.69
N GLU A 503 -28.77 -9.88 18.49
CA GLU A 503 -29.54 -10.62 19.50
C GLU A 503 -29.23 -12.13 19.54
N HIS A 504 -28.67 -12.70 18.46
CA HIS A 504 -28.41 -14.14 18.37
C HIS A 504 -27.13 -14.62 19.04
N GLY A 505 -26.28 -13.71 19.52
CA GLY A 505 -24.99 -14.02 20.19
C GLY A 505 -23.91 -14.50 19.23
N GLY A 506 -22.69 -14.72 19.76
CA GLY A 506 -21.53 -15.19 19.00
C GLY A 506 -20.79 -14.12 18.19
N ALA A 507 -19.83 -14.52 17.36
CA ALA A 507 -18.99 -13.61 16.62
C ALA A 507 -19.77 -12.72 15.64
N ALA A 508 -20.86 -13.22 15.06
CA ALA A 508 -21.74 -12.46 14.17
C ALA A 508 -22.47 -11.33 14.90
N ALA A 509 -22.86 -11.53 16.16
CA ALA A 509 -23.50 -10.51 17.00
C ALA A 509 -22.51 -9.39 17.35
N VAL A 510 -21.28 -9.73 17.70
CA VAL A 510 -20.22 -8.75 17.98
C VAL A 510 -19.94 -7.89 16.75
N GLN A 511 -19.86 -8.51 15.56
CA GLN A 511 -19.65 -7.77 14.31
C GLN A 511 -20.84 -6.86 13.99
N ALA A 512 -22.07 -7.38 14.14
CA ALA A 512 -23.29 -6.59 13.90
C ALA A 512 -23.39 -5.38 14.85
N THR A 513 -23.03 -5.54 16.12
CA THR A 513 -22.97 -4.44 17.09
C THR A 513 -21.96 -3.38 16.66
N ARG A 514 -20.74 -3.77 16.24
CA ARG A 514 -19.72 -2.84 15.73
C ARG A 514 -20.17 -2.10 14.46
N ASP A 515 -20.83 -2.82 13.56
CA ASP A 515 -21.36 -2.22 12.34
C ASP A 515 -22.42 -1.15 12.66
N LEU A 516 -23.30 -1.40 13.66
CA LEU A 516 -24.25 -0.43 14.17
C LEU A 516 -23.56 0.78 14.83
N GLU A 517 -22.56 0.56 15.67
CA GLU A 517 -21.77 1.62 16.29
C GLU A 517 -21.07 2.49 15.23
N THR A 518 -20.53 1.89 14.17
CA THR A 518 -19.90 2.60 13.06
C THR A 518 -20.89 3.52 12.34
N VAL A 519 -22.11 3.08 12.12
CA VAL A 519 -23.15 3.91 11.52
C VAL A 519 -23.58 5.04 12.46
N THR A 520 -23.70 4.78 13.76
CA THR A 520 -23.96 5.82 14.75
C THR A 520 -22.88 6.89 14.73
N ALA A 521 -21.60 6.48 14.73
CA ALA A 521 -20.47 7.42 14.62
C ALA A 521 -20.52 8.26 13.31
N LEU A 522 -20.98 7.67 12.19
CA LEU A 522 -21.14 8.40 10.93
C LEU A 522 -22.24 9.48 11.07
N PHE A 523 -23.34 9.18 11.76
CA PHE A 523 -24.37 10.18 12.04
C PHE A 523 -23.85 11.29 12.97
N ASP A 524 -23.07 10.95 14.01
CA ASP A 524 -22.45 11.94 14.90
C ASP A 524 -21.51 12.87 14.15
N ILE A 525 -20.67 12.34 13.24
CA ILE A 525 -19.80 13.12 12.36
C ILE A 525 -20.65 14.04 11.47
N THR A 526 -21.76 13.53 10.92
CA THR A 526 -22.64 14.31 10.07
C THR A 526 -23.30 15.44 10.84
N ASP A 527 -23.76 15.20 12.06
CA ASP A 527 -24.31 16.22 12.93
C ASP A 527 -23.30 17.31 13.29
N HIS A 528 -22.07 16.92 13.61
CA HIS A 528 -20.98 17.87 13.84
C HIS A 528 -20.63 18.70 12.60
N TYR A 529 -20.61 18.07 11.42
CA TYR A 529 -20.36 18.78 10.15
C TYR A 529 -21.45 19.79 9.86
N VAL A 530 -22.73 19.39 9.95
CA VAL A 530 -23.87 20.27 9.65
C VAL A 530 -23.97 21.43 10.65
N SER A 531 -23.70 21.17 11.94
CA SER A 531 -23.75 22.21 12.98
C SER A 531 -22.65 23.29 12.84
N ARG A 532 -21.54 22.98 12.17
CA ARG A 532 -20.38 23.87 12.04
C ARG A 532 -20.22 24.50 10.65
N THR A 533 -20.99 24.04 9.66
CA THR A 533 -20.82 24.45 8.26
C THR A 533 -22.10 25.12 7.78
N SER A 534 -22.09 26.45 7.61
CA SER A 534 -23.18 27.16 6.95
C SER A 534 -23.28 26.70 5.50
N GLY A 535 -24.49 26.25 5.05
CA GLY A 535 -24.69 25.68 3.73
C GLY A 535 -24.11 24.26 3.55
N ALA A 536 -24.05 23.48 4.64
CA ALA A 536 -23.62 22.09 4.61
C ALA A 536 -24.30 21.29 3.51
N SER A 537 -23.53 20.66 2.64
CA SER A 537 -24.03 19.87 1.51
C SER A 537 -23.59 18.40 1.61
N LEU A 538 -24.31 17.52 0.94
CA LEU A 538 -23.93 16.10 0.88
C LEU A 538 -22.54 15.89 0.25
N ARG A 539 -22.22 16.66 -0.76
CA ARG A 539 -20.88 16.64 -1.39
C ARG A 539 -19.81 17.05 -0.39
N GLY A 540 -20.01 18.16 0.31
CA GLY A 540 -19.10 18.63 1.35
C GLY A 540 -18.97 17.63 2.51
N LEU A 541 -20.07 16.94 2.90
CA LEU A 541 -19.98 15.85 3.89
C LEU A 541 -19.12 14.69 3.39
N VAL A 542 -19.30 14.24 2.14
CA VAL A 542 -18.47 13.16 1.56
C VAL A 542 -17.01 13.60 1.50
N GLU A 543 -16.73 14.82 1.08
CA GLU A 543 -15.38 15.38 1.06
C GLU A 543 -14.81 15.47 2.48
N HIS A 544 -15.60 15.92 3.46
CA HIS A 544 -15.23 15.98 4.87
C HIS A 544 -14.89 14.59 5.43
N VAL A 545 -15.79 13.61 5.28
CA VAL A 545 -15.56 12.23 5.75
C VAL A 545 -14.37 11.57 5.05
N THR A 546 -14.19 11.80 3.75
CA THR A 546 -13.06 11.28 2.97
C THR A 546 -11.75 11.91 3.42
N ALA A 547 -11.77 13.21 3.71
CA ALA A 547 -10.61 13.96 4.16
C ALA A 547 -10.24 13.67 5.62
N LEU A 548 -11.19 13.23 6.46
CA LEU A 548 -10.92 12.86 7.85
C LEU A 548 -9.88 11.73 7.96
N GLN A 549 -9.62 10.95 6.87
CA GLN A 549 -8.70 9.81 6.91
C GLN A 549 -8.71 9.15 8.30
N LEU A 550 -9.94 8.95 8.82
CA LEU A 550 -10.11 8.47 10.18
C LEU A 550 -9.25 7.22 10.33
N PRO A 551 -8.20 7.26 11.16
CA PRO A 551 -7.56 6.02 11.51
C PRO A 551 -8.68 5.12 11.99
N VAL A 552 -8.73 3.88 11.50
CA VAL A 552 -9.65 2.87 12.03
C VAL A 552 -9.20 2.61 13.47
N VAL A 553 -9.58 3.53 14.37
CA VAL A 553 -9.48 3.31 15.81
C VAL A 553 -10.59 2.33 16.10
N ARG A 554 -10.26 1.05 15.98
CA ARG A 554 -11.11 0.03 16.58
C ARG A 554 -11.05 0.28 18.08
N PRO A 555 -12.15 0.64 18.74
CA PRO A 555 -12.17 0.67 20.20
C PRO A 555 -11.71 -0.70 20.69
N GLU A 556 -10.76 -0.74 21.62
CA GLU A 556 -10.36 -2.01 22.21
C GLU A 556 -11.63 -2.61 22.85
N PRO A 557 -12.02 -3.82 22.49
CA PRO A 557 -13.19 -4.43 23.09
C PRO A 557 -12.99 -4.52 24.61
N ALA A 558 -14.03 -4.16 25.36
CA ALA A 558 -14.00 -4.18 26.82
C ALA A 558 -13.71 -5.58 27.42
N ALA A 559 -13.82 -6.63 26.61
CA ALA A 559 -13.40 -7.99 26.93
C ALA A 559 -12.59 -8.56 25.75
N PRO A 560 -11.56 -9.41 25.99
CA PRO A 560 -10.83 -10.07 24.95
C PRO A 560 -11.79 -10.93 24.11
N THR A 561 -12.06 -10.53 22.88
CA THR A 561 -12.83 -11.36 21.94
C THR A 561 -11.96 -12.51 21.46
N GLU A 562 -12.50 -13.74 21.50
CA GLU A 562 -11.83 -14.93 20.98
C GLU A 562 -11.78 -14.88 19.44
N GLN A 563 -10.79 -14.14 18.91
CA GLN A 563 -10.55 -13.94 17.49
C GLN A 563 -9.08 -13.76 17.18
N VAL A 564 -8.66 -14.22 16.00
CA VAL A 564 -7.32 -13.96 15.47
C VAL A 564 -7.26 -12.53 14.92
N MET A 565 -6.23 -11.78 15.31
CA MET A 565 -6.00 -10.43 14.80
C MET A 565 -5.22 -10.47 13.48
N VAL A 566 -5.76 -9.85 12.43
CA VAL A 566 -5.04 -9.62 11.16
C VAL A 566 -4.77 -8.13 11.02
N LEU A 567 -3.50 -7.73 11.02
CA LEU A 567 -3.14 -6.32 11.14
C LEU A 567 -1.80 -6.00 10.45
N SER A 568 -1.57 -4.72 10.19
CA SER A 568 -0.26 -4.28 9.69
C SER A 568 0.78 -4.26 10.83
N ALA A 569 2.06 -4.33 10.47
CA ALA A 569 3.16 -4.29 11.44
C ALA A 569 3.14 -3.02 12.31
N HIS A 570 2.73 -1.85 11.77
CA HIS A 570 2.55 -0.63 12.56
C HIS A 570 1.38 -0.72 13.55
N ALA A 571 0.28 -1.36 13.15
CA ALA A 571 -0.86 -1.56 14.03
C ALA A 571 -0.59 -2.57 15.17
N ALA A 572 0.45 -3.42 15.00
CA ALA A 572 0.88 -4.39 16.02
C ALA A 572 1.64 -3.76 17.20
N LEU A 573 2.04 -2.49 17.09
CA LEU A 573 2.72 -1.78 18.17
C LEU A 573 1.89 -1.78 19.46
N GLY A 574 2.55 -2.08 20.57
CA GLY A 574 1.94 -2.18 21.87
C GLY A 574 1.21 -3.50 22.15
N HIS A 575 0.97 -4.36 21.17
CA HIS A 575 0.36 -5.68 21.35
C HIS A 575 1.41 -6.79 21.49
N GLU A 576 0.97 -7.97 21.94
CA GLU A 576 1.79 -9.18 22.02
C GLU A 576 0.88 -10.42 22.00
N TRP A 577 1.35 -11.51 21.40
CA TRP A 577 0.61 -12.75 21.23
C TRP A 577 1.51 -13.97 21.43
N ASP A 578 0.95 -15.09 21.81
CA ASP A 578 1.69 -16.35 21.96
C ASP A 578 2.19 -16.86 20.59
N LEU A 579 1.35 -16.76 19.57
CA LEU A 579 1.69 -17.09 18.18
C LEU A 579 1.54 -15.86 17.28
N VAL A 580 2.61 -15.48 16.63
CA VAL A 580 2.61 -14.46 15.59
C VAL A 580 2.97 -15.08 14.25
N VAL A 581 2.17 -14.81 13.25
CA VAL A 581 2.47 -15.14 11.85
C VAL A 581 2.87 -13.86 11.13
N ILE A 582 4.04 -13.83 10.50
CA ILE A 582 4.45 -12.78 9.56
C ILE A 582 4.26 -13.31 8.17
N ALA A 583 3.29 -12.77 7.44
CA ALA A 583 2.90 -13.24 6.12
C ALA A 583 3.34 -12.29 5.00
N GLY A 584 3.64 -12.87 3.85
CA GLY A 584 3.95 -12.11 2.64
C GLY A 584 5.32 -11.44 2.67
N LEU A 585 6.37 -12.11 3.15
CA LEU A 585 7.74 -11.63 3.09
C LEU A 585 8.31 -11.78 1.66
N GLN A 586 7.81 -10.95 0.74
CA GLN A 586 8.16 -11.00 -0.67
C GLN A 586 9.02 -9.83 -1.11
N ASP A 587 9.86 -10.06 -2.09
CA ASP A 587 10.62 -8.98 -2.72
C ASP A 587 9.66 -7.93 -3.31
N GLY A 588 9.98 -6.65 -3.13
CA GLY A 588 9.11 -5.54 -3.53
C GLY A 588 7.89 -5.28 -2.64
N LEU A 589 7.47 -6.22 -1.77
CA LEU A 589 6.36 -6.03 -0.83
C LEU A 589 6.86 -5.74 0.60
N TRP A 590 7.71 -6.60 1.12
CA TRP A 590 8.40 -6.42 2.39
C TRP A 590 9.83 -6.99 2.29
N PRO A 591 10.86 -6.16 2.12
CA PRO A 591 10.89 -4.70 2.29
C PRO A 591 10.26 -3.92 1.14
N ASN A 592 9.50 -2.86 1.46
CA ASN A 592 9.05 -1.88 0.49
C ASN A 592 10.10 -0.77 0.38
N THR A 593 10.93 -0.83 -0.64
CA THR A 593 12.01 0.12 -0.89
C THR A 593 11.67 1.19 -1.92
N VAL A 594 10.39 1.35 -2.25
CA VAL A 594 9.93 2.43 -3.13
C VAL A 594 10.11 3.77 -2.41
N PRO A 595 10.85 4.72 -3.00
CA PRO A 595 11.04 6.03 -2.38
C PRO A 595 9.71 6.72 -2.10
N ARG A 596 9.54 7.21 -0.88
CA ARG A 596 8.39 8.00 -0.47
C ARG A 596 8.68 9.48 -0.74
N GLY A 597 7.64 10.28 -0.95
CA GLY A 597 7.81 11.72 -1.03
C GLY A 597 7.41 12.34 -2.36
N GLY A 598 6.84 11.59 -3.27
CA GLY A 598 6.16 12.06 -4.48
C GLY A 598 6.92 13.11 -5.28
N VAL A 599 6.17 14.05 -5.87
CA VAL A 599 6.71 15.10 -6.74
C VAL A 599 7.36 16.27 -5.98
N LEU A 600 7.03 16.45 -4.69
CA LEU A 600 7.63 17.49 -3.83
C LEU A 600 8.95 17.05 -3.19
N GLY A 601 9.31 15.76 -3.31
CA GLY A 601 10.60 15.26 -2.83
C GLY A 601 10.79 15.35 -1.32
N THR A 602 9.74 15.10 -0.53
CA THR A 602 9.77 15.18 0.94
C THR A 602 10.89 14.35 1.57
N GLN A 603 11.15 13.14 1.07
CA GLN A 603 12.25 12.31 1.58
C GLN A 603 13.62 12.96 1.34
N ARG A 604 13.81 13.56 0.16
CA ARG A 604 15.06 14.27 -0.15
C ARG A 604 15.27 15.48 0.74
N LEU A 605 14.17 16.16 1.13
CA LEU A 605 14.27 17.26 2.11
C LEU A 605 14.77 16.73 3.46
N LEU A 606 14.23 15.60 3.93
CA LEU A 606 14.67 14.97 5.17
C LEU A 606 16.14 14.55 5.11
N ASP A 607 16.55 13.89 4.02
CA ASP A 607 17.93 13.45 3.80
C ASP A 607 18.89 14.64 3.80
N GLU A 608 18.47 15.77 3.23
CA GLU A 608 19.27 17.01 3.20
C GLU A 608 19.41 17.64 4.57
N LEU A 609 18.33 17.66 5.37
CA LEU A 609 18.35 18.19 6.74
C LEU A 609 19.15 17.29 7.67
N ASP A 610 19.13 15.98 7.44
CA ASP A 610 19.90 14.99 8.21
C ASP A 610 21.37 14.88 7.74
N GLY A 611 21.79 15.68 6.75
CA GLY A 611 23.17 15.74 6.25
C GLY A 611 23.60 14.49 5.45
N VAL A 612 22.62 13.74 4.90
CA VAL A 612 22.92 12.56 4.07
C VAL A 612 23.62 12.99 2.77
N THR A 613 24.78 12.39 2.49
CA THR A 613 25.54 12.74 1.28
C THR A 613 24.80 12.33 0.00
N LYS A 614 24.98 13.10 -1.08
CA LYS A 614 24.33 12.84 -2.38
C LYS A 614 24.67 11.47 -2.98
N ASP A 615 25.83 10.91 -2.58
CA ASP A 615 26.31 9.61 -3.07
C ASP A 615 25.77 8.43 -2.25
N ALA A 616 25.05 8.71 -1.15
CA ALA A 616 24.43 7.67 -0.35
C ALA A 616 23.29 6.98 -1.11
N SER A 617 23.19 5.67 -0.95
CA SER A 617 22.09 4.91 -1.54
C SER A 617 20.75 5.35 -0.93
N MET A 618 19.82 5.84 -1.74
CA MET A 618 18.44 6.15 -1.32
C MET A 618 17.69 4.90 -0.81
N ARG A 619 18.13 3.72 -1.23
CA ARG A 619 17.50 2.43 -0.84
C ARG A 619 17.93 1.98 0.55
N ALA A 620 19.14 2.29 0.97
CA ALA A 620 19.70 1.80 2.24
C ALA A 620 18.93 2.31 3.49
N PRO A 621 18.56 3.60 3.61
CA PRO A 621 17.73 4.10 4.70
C PRO A 621 16.34 3.43 4.74
N LEU A 622 15.69 3.27 3.58
CA LEU A 622 14.39 2.62 3.47
C LEU A 622 14.48 1.14 3.89
N LEU A 623 15.53 0.44 3.48
CA LEU A 623 15.76 -0.94 3.89
C LEU A 623 15.97 -1.06 5.40
N ALA A 624 16.67 -0.10 6.00
CA ALA A 624 16.86 -0.05 7.45
C ALA A 624 15.53 0.23 8.19
N GLU A 625 14.68 1.12 7.66
CA GLU A 625 13.34 1.40 8.21
C GLU A 625 12.45 0.14 8.13
N GLU A 626 12.42 -0.53 6.98
CA GLU A 626 11.67 -1.78 6.80
C GLU A 626 12.18 -2.91 7.72
N ARG A 627 13.49 -2.96 7.97
CA ARG A 627 14.07 -3.92 8.92
C ARG A 627 13.69 -3.59 10.37
N ARG A 628 13.64 -2.31 10.78
CA ARG A 628 13.12 -1.91 12.10
C ARG A 628 11.66 -2.32 12.26
N LEU A 629 10.87 -2.17 11.20
CA LEU A 629 9.47 -2.60 11.18
C LEU A 629 9.36 -4.13 11.34
N LEU A 630 10.24 -4.90 10.70
CA LEU A 630 10.33 -6.34 10.84
C LEU A 630 10.73 -6.76 12.28
N VAL A 631 11.76 -6.15 12.85
CA VAL A 631 12.18 -6.37 14.25
C VAL A 631 11.04 -6.10 15.20
N THR A 632 10.29 -5.03 14.95
CA THR A 632 9.11 -4.68 15.75
C THR A 632 8.02 -5.75 15.65
N ALA A 633 7.72 -6.24 14.44
CA ALA A 633 6.71 -7.28 14.20
C ALA A 633 7.11 -8.62 14.85
N MET A 634 8.36 -9.06 14.65
CA MET A 634 8.90 -10.28 15.26
C MET A 634 8.86 -10.22 16.79
N GLY A 635 9.22 -9.07 17.36
CA GLY A 635 9.22 -8.82 18.80
C GLY A 635 7.82 -8.79 19.45
N ARG A 636 6.74 -9.01 18.69
CA ARG A 636 5.37 -9.18 19.23
C ARG A 636 5.08 -10.62 19.62
N ALA A 637 5.87 -11.59 19.15
CA ALA A 637 5.71 -13.01 19.48
C ALA A 637 6.25 -13.31 20.89
N ARG A 638 5.44 -14.02 21.69
CA ARG A 638 5.87 -14.54 22.98
C ARG A 638 6.56 -15.88 22.83
N ARG A 639 5.92 -16.85 22.20
CA ARG A 639 6.37 -18.26 22.17
C ARG A 639 6.71 -18.73 20.77
N ARG A 640 5.87 -18.42 19.78
CA ARG A 640 5.97 -18.97 18.44
C ARG A 640 5.95 -17.87 17.39
N LEU A 641 6.88 -17.95 16.45
CA LEU A 641 6.95 -17.09 15.27
C LEU A 641 6.92 -17.96 14.02
N LEU A 642 5.88 -17.81 13.22
CA LEU A 642 5.78 -18.40 11.89
C LEU A 642 5.99 -17.32 10.83
N VAL A 643 6.89 -17.55 9.90
CA VAL A 643 7.17 -16.61 8.81
C VAL A 643 6.91 -17.30 7.49
N THR A 644 6.16 -16.62 6.61
CA THR A 644 5.78 -17.20 5.32
C THR A 644 6.13 -16.27 4.16
N ALA A 645 6.46 -16.88 3.03
CA ALA A 645 6.65 -16.23 1.75
C ALA A 645 6.13 -17.14 0.63
N VAL A 646 5.94 -16.55 -0.54
CA VAL A 646 5.57 -17.29 -1.76
C VAL A 646 6.78 -17.32 -2.68
N ASP A 647 7.08 -18.48 -3.23
CA ASP A 647 7.98 -18.67 -4.36
C ASP A 647 7.16 -19.26 -5.50
N SER A 648 6.77 -18.41 -6.41
CA SER A 648 6.03 -18.86 -7.59
C SER A 648 6.95 -18.75 -8.80
N ASP A 649 7.27 -19.90 -9.41
CA ASP A 649 7.89 -19.98 -10.73
C ASP A 649 6.99 -19.39 -11.84
N ALA A 650 6.04 -18.56 -11.51
CA ALA A 650 5.15 -17.89 -12.46
C ALA A 650 5.91 -16.83 -13.28
N GLY A 651 7.08 -17.21 -13.76
CA GLY A 651 7.77 -16.50 -14.81
C GLY A 651 7.12 -16.86 -16.13
N GLY A 652 6.43 -15.95 -16.76
CA GLY A 652 5.93 -16.15 -18.10
C GLY A 652 4.87 -15.12 -18.46
N GLY A 653 5.29 -14.08 -19.15
CA GLY A 653 4.41 -13.09 -19.73
C GLY A 653 4.04 -11.93 -18.80
N GLY A 654 4.99 -11.07 -18.49
CA GLY A 654 4.73 -9.75 -17.93
C GLY A 654 4.33 -9.70 -16.45
N HIS A 655 4.27 -10.82 -15.77
CA HIS A 655 4.16 -10.86 -14.31
C HIS A 655 5.53 -11.21 -13.74
N GLU A 656 6.03 -10.35 -12.85
CA GLU A 656 7.24 -10.64 -12.09
C GLU A 656 7.06 -11.94 -11.34
N ALA A 657 8.08 -12.80 -11.37
CA ALA A 657 8.17 -13.95 -10.49
C ALA A 657 8.04 -13.42 -9.05
N VAL A 658 7.08 -13.93 -8.29
CA VAL A 658 6.94 -13.58 -6.89
C VAL A 658 7.99 -14.36 -6.13
N LEU A 659 9.05 -13.65 -5.71
CA LEU A 659 10.18 -14.24 -5.01
C LEU A 659 10.15 -13.91 -3.53
N PRO A 660 10.63 -14.80 -2.66
CA PRO A 660 10.86 -14.50 -1.26
C PRO A 660 11.86 -13.35 -1.11
N SER A 661 11.62 -12.46 -0.16
CA SER A 661 12.53 -11.34 0.10
C SER A 661 13.82 -11.80 0.79
N ALA A 662 14.86 -10.97 0.74
CA ALA A 662 16.08 -11.19 1.51
C ALA A 662 15.80 -11.35 3.01
N PHE A 663 14.79 -10.66 3.55
CA PHE A 663 14.37 -10.77 4.96
C PHE A 663 13.88 -12.16 5.32
N PHE A 664 13.20 -12.85 4.41
CA PHE A 664 12.77 -14.23 4.62
C PHE A 664 13.98 -15.15 4.84
N PHE A 665 14.99 -15.07 3.96
CA PHE A 665 16.19 -15.88 4.09
C PHE A 665 17.05 -15.50 5.30
N GLU A 666 17.06 -14.22 5.69
CA GLU A 666 17.73 -13.77 6.91
C GLU A 666 17.09 -14.40 8.17
N ILE A 667 15.76 -14.50 8.24
CA ILE A 667 15.07 -15.13 9.36
C ILE A 667 15.25 -16.66 9.32
N ALA A 668 15.28 -17.25 8.14
CA ALA A 668 15.46 -18.68 7.96
C ALA A 668 16.74 -19.22 8.64
N GLN A 669 17.79 -18.40 8.76
CA GLN A 669 19.02 -18.73 9.47
C GLN A 669 18.82 -18.94 10.98
N TRP A 670 17.70 -18.48 11.53
CA TRP A 670 17.33 -18.55 12.95
C TRP A 670 16.16 -19.48 13.20
N ALA A 671 15.64 -20.17 12.16
CA ALA A 671 14.57 -21.15 12.30
C ALA A 671 15.08 -22.39 13.04
N ASP A 672 14.16 -23.08 13.70
CA ASP A 672 14.45 -24.31 14.44
C ASP A 672 15.01 -25.40 13.48
N GLY A 673 16.31 -25.56 13.52
CA GLY A 673 17.12 -26.48 12.71
C GLY A 673 18.59 -26.09 12.81
N ASP A 674 19.49 -27.05 12.78
CA ASP A 674 20.92 -26.95 13.13
C ASP A 674 21.77 -26.08 12.17
N GLY A 675 21.33 -24.87 11.84
CA GLY A 675 22.20 -23.79 11.29
C GLY A 675 22.71 -23.98 9.87
N GLU A 676 22.33 -25.03 9.14
CA GLU A 676 22.63 -25.17 7.73
C GLU A 676 21.60 -24.43 6.87
N PRO A 677 22.02 -23.71 5.80
CA PRO A 677 21.11 -23.10 4.86
C PRO A 677 20.37 -24.20 4.10
N VAL A 678 19.16 -24.53 4.56
CA VAL A 678 18.29 -25.47 3.86
C VAL A 678 17.88 -24.83 2.53
N ALA A 679 18.16 -25.50 1.43
CA ALA A 679 17.56 -25.19 0.13
C ALA A 679 16.04 -25.30 0.28
N MET A 680 15.38 -24.15 0.48
CA MET A 680 13.94 -24.14 0.74
C MET A 680 13.19 -24.35 -0.57
N GLN A 681 12.59 -25.51 -0.70
CA GLN A 681 11.60 -25.78 -1.73
C GLN A 681 10.19 -25.41 -1.23
N PRO A 682 9.30 -24.94 -2.08
CA PRO A 682 7.91 -24.72 -1.71
C PRO A 682 7.31 -25.98 -1.08
N VAL A 683 6.77 -25.83 0.11
CA VAL A 683 6.13 -26.95 0.82
C VAL A 683 4.88 -27.35 0.06
N SER A 684 4.72 -28.62 -0.26
CA SER A 684 3.44 -29.13 -0.76
C SER A 684 2.34 -28.84 0.24
N ALA A 685 1.17 -28.38 -0.25
CA ALA A 685 0.07 -27.94 0.62
C ALA A 685 -0.24 -28.99 1.69
N PRO A 686 -0.18 -28.65 2.98
CA PRO A 686 -0.45 -29.61 4.04
C PRO A 686 -1.92 -30.07 3.96
N ARG A 687 -2.22 -31.22 4.55
CA ARG A 687 -3.63 -31.65 4.73
C ARG A 687 -4.32 -30.66 5.67
N VAL A 688 -5.03 -29.70 5.11
CA VAL A 688 -5.60 -28.57 5.82
C VAL A 688 -6.79 -29.03 6.71
N LEU A 689 -6.80 -28.64 7.97
CA LEU A 689 -7.92 -28.83 8.88
C LEU A 689 -9.02 -27.80 8.59
N SER A 690 -9.77 -27.99 7.53
CA SER A 690 -10.90 -27.12 7.16
C SER A 690 -12.05 -27.91 6.55
N ALA A 691 -13.28 -27.38 6.70
CA ALA A 691 -14.45 -27.99 6.06
C ALA A 691 -14.26 -28.10 4.55
N ALA A 692 -13.69 -27.07 3.91
CA ALA A 692 -13.39 -27.08 2.48
C ALA A 692 -12.41 -28.18 2.08
N ALA A 693 -11.40 -28.47 2.90
CA ALA A 693 -10.45 -29.55 2.61
C ALA A 693 -11.08 -30.93 2.80
N VAL A 694 -11.95 -31.11 3.80
CA VAL A 694 -12.73 -32.36 3.99
C VAL A 694 -13.64 -32.57 2.79
N VAL A 695 -14.42 -31.55 2.40
CA VAL A 695 -15.26 -31.60 1.21
C VAL A 695 -14.44 -31.93 -0.05
N GLY A 696 -13.29 -31.26 -0.25
CA GLY A 696 -12.42 -31.52 -1.39
C GLY A 696 -11.92 -32.96 -1.44
N ARG A 697 -11.52 -33.53 -0.30
CA ARG A 697 -11.09 -34.94 -0.21
C ARG A 697 -12.24 -35.91 -0.51
N LEU A 698 -13.40 -35.69 0.09
CA LEU A 698 -14.58 -36.53 -0.17
C LEU A 698 -14.99 -36.44 -1.65
N ARG A 699 -14.92 -35.28 -2.27
CA ARG A 699 -15.17 -35.10 -3.70
C ARG A 699 -14.16 -35.86 -4.57
N VAL A 700 -12.87 -35.83 -4.22
CA VAL A 700 -11.83 -36.59 -4.93
C VAL A 700 -12.17 -38.07 -4.90
N VAL A 701 -12.61 -38.64 -3.77
CA VAL A 701 -13.02 -40.03 -3.62
C VAL A 701 -14.24 -40.35 -4.47
N VAL A 702 -15.30 -39.51 -4.40
CA VAL A 702 -16.55 -39.70 -5.15
C VAL A 702 -16.33 -39.61 -6.65
N CYS A 703 -15.49 -38.67 -7.10
CA CYS A 703 -15.23 -38.41 -8.51
C CYS A 703 -14.09 -39.28 -9.11
N ALA A 704 -13.43 -40.09 -8.29
CA ALA A 704 -12.33 -40.96 -8.75
C ALA A 704 -12.81 -41.99 -9.80
N PRO A 705 -11.97 -42.40 -10.77
CA PRO A 705 -12.29 -43.50 -11.69
C PRO A 705 -12.63 -44.80 -10.93
N ALA A 706 -13.51 -45.62 -11.51
CA ALA A 706 -14.00 -46.84 -10.85
C ALA A 706 -12.88 -47.81 -10.41
N CYS A 707 -11.73 -47.77 -11.11
CA CYS A 707 -10.58 -48.62 -10.81
C CYS A 707 -9.67 -48.05 -9.70
N ALA A 708 -9.87 -46.80 -9.25
CA ALA A 708 -8.97 -46.11 -8.34
C ALA A 708 -9.44 -46.12 -6.88
N VAL A 709 -10.70 -46.39 -6.61
CA VAL A 709 -11.32 -46.36 -5.28
C VAL A 709 -12.38 -47.44 -5.18
N ASP A 710 -12.41 -48.13 -4.05
CA ASP A 710 -13.45 -49.12 -3.75
C ASP A 710 -14.86 -48.46 -3.68
N ASP A 711 -15.89 -49.21 -4.12
CA ASP A 711 -17.27 -48.73 -4.12
C ASP A 711 -17.79 -48.44 -2.70
N ALA A 712 -17.35 -49.21 -1.68
CA ALA A 712 -17.69 -48.98 -0.29
C ALA A 712 -17.14 -47.61 0.22
N ASP A 713 -15.88 -47.27 -0.13
CA ASP A 713 -15.28 -45.99 0.20
C ASP A 713 -15.96 -44.85 -0.53
N ARG A 714 -16.36 -45.04 -1.76
CA ARG A 714 -17.12 -44.08 -2.59
C ARG A 714 -18.47 -43.78 -1.97
N ASP A 715 -19.24 -44.81 -1.57
CA ASP A 715 -20.55 -44.69 -0.93
C ASP A 715 -20.44 -43.99 0.44
N CYS A 716 -19.39 -44.34 1.19
CA CYS A 716 -19.11 -43.66 2.47
C CYS A 716 -18.83 -42.16 2.26
N ALA A 717 -17.98 -41.83 1.28
CA ALA A 717 -17.65 -40.45 0.96
C ALA A 717 -18.87 -39.66 0.46
N ALA A 718 -19.72 -40.27 -0.38
CA ALA A 718 -20.97 -39.68 -0.88
C ALA A 718 -21.95 -39.40 0.27
N THR A 719 -22.07 -40.36 1.21
CA THR A 719 -22.92 -40.20 2.41
C THR A 719 -22.46 -39.04 3.28
N GLN A 720 -21.15 -38.89 3.50
CA GLN A 720 -20.63 -37.75 4.25
C GLN A 720 -20.82 -36.42 3.52
N LEU A 721 -20.61 -36.38 2.21
CA LEU A 721 -20.92 -35.18 1.41
C LEU A 721 -22.39 -34.77 1.49
N ALA A 722 -23.31 -35.73 1.42
CA ALA A 722 -24.75 -35.47 1.57
C ALA A 722 -25.09 -34.87 2.95
N ARG A 723 -24.44 -35.38 4.01
CA ARG A 723 -24.59 -34.81 5.39
C ARG A 723 -24.06 -33.37 5.47
N LEU A 724 -22.89 -33.11 4.87
CA LEU A 724 -22.30 -31.78 4.83
C LEU A 724 -23.13 -30.80 3.97
N ALA A 725 -23.69 -31.26 2.85
CA ALA A 725 -24.59 -30.48 2.01
C ALA A 725 -25.88 -30.11 2.77
N LYS A 726 -26.49 -31.08 3.49
CA LYS A 726 -27.66 -30.84 4.33
C LYS A 726 -27.36 -29.83 5.47
N ALA A 727 -26.14 -29.81 5.96
CA ALA A 727 -25.68 -28.86 6.96
C ALA A 727 -25.29 -27.50 6.35
N GLY A 728 -25.43 -27.29 5.04
CA GLY A 728 -25.13 -26.04 4.35
C GLY A 728 -23.63 -25.74 4.22
N VAL A 729 -22.76 -26.77 4.25
CA VAL A 729 -21.31 -26.57 4.09
C VAL A 729 -21.01 -26.25 2.62
N PRO A 730 -20.38 -25.10 2.31
CA PRO A 730 -20.12 -24.69 0.93
C PRO A 730 -19.31 -25.72 0.14
N GLY A 731 -19.70 -26.00 -1.10
CA GLY A 731 -19.04 -26.92 -2.01
C GLY A 731 -19.34 -28.40 -1.74
N ALA A 732 -20.13 -28.74 -0.73
CA ALA A 732 -20.54 -30.11 -0.45
C ALA A 732 -21.68 -30.58 -1.40
N ASP A 733 -22.58 -29.67 -1.79
CA ASP A 733 -23.66 -29.93 -2.73
C ASP A 733 -23.10 -30.07 -4.15
N PRO A 734 -23.41 -31.16 -4.89
CA PRO A 734 -22.98 -31.34 -6.28
C PRO A 734 -23.38 -30.20 -7.22
N SER A 735 -24.48 -29.51 -6.94
CA SER A 735 -24.91 -28.32 -7.73
C SER A 735 -23.95 -27.15 -7.66
N GLU A 736 -23.10 -27.10 -6.63
CA GLU A 736 -22.08 -26.08 -6.45
C GLU A 736 -20.70 -26.48 -7.06
N TRP A 737 -20.58 -27.68 -7.63
CA TRP A 737 -19.28 -28.18 -8.11
C TRP A 737 -18.95 -27.59 -9.48
N HIS A 738 -17.85 -26.82 -9.52
CA HIS A 738 -17.32 -26.31 -10.78
C HIS A 738 -16.76 -27.47 -11.62
N GLY A 739 -17.06 -27.49 -12.90
CA GLY A 739 -16.63 -28.51 -13.85
C GLY A 739 -17.58 -29.72 -13.98
N LEU A 740 -18.50 -29.92 -13.03
CA LEU A 740 -19.60 -30.90 -13.16
C LEU A 740 -20.94 -30.21 -13.41
N ALA A 741 -21.06 -28.94 -13.03
CA ALA A 741 -22.23 -28.16 -13.43
C ALA A 741 -22.23 -27.97 -14.96
N PRO A 742 -23.40 -28.07 -15.61
CA PRO A 742 -23.49 -27.74 -17.03
C PRO A 742 -22.95 -26.35 -17.26
N VAL A 743 -22.34 -26.13 -18.41
CA VAL A 743 -21.82 -24.82 -18.80
C VAL A 743 -22.92 -23.79 -18.61
N SER A 744 -22.66 -22.72 -17.87
CA SER A 744 -23.67 -21.71 -17.50
C SER A 744 -24.27 -21.00 -18.73
N THR A 745 -23.49 -20.91 -19.79
CA THR A 745 -23.91 -20.48 -21.12
C THR A 745 -22.97 -21.09 -22.16
N SER A 746 -23.51 -21.48 -23.28
CA SER A 746 -22.79 -21.83 -24.50
C SER A 746 -22.68 -20.63 -25.46
N ASP A 747 -23.20 -19.47 -25.06
CA ASP A 747 -23.17 -18.29 -25.89
C ASP A 747 -21.74 -17.79 -26.08
N PRO A 748 -21.40 -17.32 -27.27
CA PRO A 748 -20.11 -16.73 -27.52
C PRO A 748 -19.93 -15.45 -26.70
N LEU A 749 -18.67 -15.03 -26.49
CA LEU A 749 -18.34 -13.76 -25.81
C LEU A 749 -18.76 -12.52 -26.61
N CYS A 750 -18.85 -12.67 -27.93
CA CYS A 750 -19.32 -11.67 -28.86
C CYS A 750 -20.08 -12.35 -30.02
N ASP A 751 -21.11 -11.68 -30.50
CA ASP A 751 -21.95 -12.19 -31.59
C ASP A 751 -21.19 -12.23 -32.93
N SER A 752 -21.74 -12.95 -33.92
CA SER A 752 -21.14 -13.10 -35.25
C SER A 752 -20.98 -11.75 -35.96
N ASP A 753 -21.85 -10.80 -35.68
CA ASP A 753 -21.91 -9.49 -36.30
C ASP A 753 -21.07 -8.41 -35.60
N ASP A 754 -20.52 -8.75 -34.42
CA ASP A 754 -19.69 -7.84 -33.68
C ASP A 754 -18.35 -7.58 -34.36
N LEU A 755 -17.92 -6.33 -34.35
CA LEU A 755 -16.62 -5.91 -34.86
C LEU A 755 -15.50 -6.38 -33.92
N VAL A 756 -14.65 -7.27 -34.42
CA VAL A 756 -13.46 -7.73 -33.67
C VAL A 756 -12.27 -6.86 -34.02
N THR A 757 -11.76 -6.14 -33.02
CA THR A 757 -10.52 -5.35 -33.18
C THR A 757 -9.32 -6.18 -32.74
N LEU A 758 -8.38 -6.40 -33.67
CA LEU A 758 -7.11 -7.09 -33.43
C LEU A 758 -5.96 -6.09 -33.49
N THR A 759 -5.12 -6.12 -32.46
CA THR A 759 -3.83 -5.44 -32.46
C THR A 759 -2.71 -6.46 -32.71
N PRO A 760 -1.50 -6.05 -33.12
CA PRO A 760 -0.38 -6.97 -33.32
C PRO A 760 -0.07 -7.83 -32.10
N SER A 761 -0.12 -7.23 -30.91
CA SER A 761 0.08 -7.95 -29.64
C SER A 761 -1.06 -8.94 -29.32
N THR A 762 -2.30 -8.54 -29.65
CA THR A 762 -3.47 -9.45 -29.51
C THR A 762 -3.36 -10.65 -30.46
N LEU A 763 -2.94 -10.39 -31.70
CA LEU A 763 -2.76 -11.45 -32.68
C LEU A 763 -1.70 -12.47 -32.23
N GLN A 764 -0.55 -11.97 -31.75
CA GLN A 764 0.51 -12.84 -31.21
C GLN A 764 0.03 -13.65 -29.99
N ALA A 765 -0.62 -12.99 -29.03
CA ALA A 765 -1.12 -13.65 -27.82
C ALA A 765 -2.15 -14.75 -28.11
N LEU A 766 -3.06 -14.52 -29.07
CA LEU A 766 -4.04 -15.50 -29.54
C LEU A 766 -3.38 -16.67 -30.28
N ASN A 767 -2.38 -16.37 -31.10
CA ASN A 767 -1.62 -17.38 -31.81
C ASN A 767 -0.85 -18.30 -30.85
N ASP A 768 -0.22 -17.71 -29.84
CA ASP A 768 0.52 -18.45 -28.82
C ASP A 768 -0.39 -19.32 -27.96
N CYS A 769 -1.46 -18.74 -27.37
CA CYS A 769 -2.39 -19.48 -26.54
C CYS A 769 -3.72 -18.71 -26.30
N PRO A 770 -4.84 -19.11 -26.95
CA PRO A 770 -6.14 -18.47 -26.76
C PRO A 770 -6.61 -18.43 -25.29
N LEU A 771 -6.36 -19.48 -24.52
CA LEU A 771 -6.72 -19.52 -23.09
C LEU A 771 -5.94 -18.47 -22.28
N ARG A 772 -4.65 -18.31 -22.55
CA ARG A 772 -3.83 -17.28 -21.91
C ARG A 772 -4.31 -15.86 -22.27
N TRP A 773 -4.56 -15.63 -23.56
CA TRP A 773 -5.14 -14.37 -24.02
C TRP A 773 -6.46 -14.02 -23.31
N LEU A 774 -7.37 -15.02 -23.17
CA LEU A 774 -8.63 -14.83 -22.45
C LEU A 774 -8.38 -14.37 -21.00
N ALA A 775 -7.48 -15.07 -20.30
CA ALA A 775 -7.19 -14.76 -18.90
C ALA A 775 -6.55 -13.40 -18.72
N GLU A 776 -5.59 -13.03 -19.58
CA GLU A 776 -4.95 -11.72 -19.55
C GLU A 776 -5.94 -10.58 -19.87
N ARG A 777 -6.83 -10.80 -20.83
CA ARG A 777 -7.80 -9.78 -21.24
C ARG A 777 -8.93 -9.56 -20.23
N HIS A 778 -9.36 -10.61 -19.54
CA HIS A 778 -10.55 -10.59 -18.68
C HIS A 778 -10.23 -10.82 -17.19
N GLY A 779 -9.02 -11.22 -16.87
CA GLY A 779 -8.55 -11.48 -15.49
C GLY A 779 -7.98 -10.27 -14.75
N GLY A 780 -7.72 -9.18 -15.45
CA GLY A 780 -7.06 -7.99 -14.91
C GLY A 780 -5.58 -7.92 -15.30
N THR A 781 -5.05 -6.72 -15.37
CA THR A 781 -3.64 -6.43 -15.70
C THR A 781 -2.94 -5.76 -14.53
N ASN A 782 -1.66 -6.06 -14.32
CA ASN A 782 -0.82 -5.37 -13.35
C ASN A 782 -0.50 -3.94 -13.80
N THR A 783 -0.13 -3.10 -12.85
CA THR A 783 0.38 -1.74 -13.11
C THR A 783 1.67 -1.80 -13.94
N ARG A 784 1.86 -0.83 -14.82
CA ARG A 784 3.08 -0.71 -15.65
C ARG A 784 4.30 -0.48 -14.75
N GLU A 785 5.35 -1.26 -14.98
CA GLU A 785 6.61 -1.18 -14.27
C GLU A 785 7.55 -0.14 -14.86
N LEU A 786 8.52 0.32 -14.07
CA LEU A 786 9.54 1.30 -14.45
C LEU A 786 10.27 0.94 -15.77
N PRO A 787 10.71 -0.33 -16.02
CA PRO A 787 11.34 -0.68 -17.30
C PRO A 787 10.44 -0.43 -18.52
N SER A 788 9.15 -0.69 -18.40
CA SER A 788 8.16 -0.43 -19.45
C SER A 788 7.95 1.07 -19.68
N ALA A 789 7.94 1.86 -18.60
CA ALA A 789 7.82 3.31 -18.69
C ALA A 789 9.04 3.95 -19.38
N VAL A 790 10.25 3.48 -19.06
CA VAL A 790 11.50 3.97 -19.68
C VAL A 790 11.58 3.56 -21.15
N GLY A 791 11.13 2.35 -21.51
CA GLY A 791 11.00 1.92 -22.90
C GLY A 791 10.08 2.84 -23.70
N SER A 792 8.94 3.23 -23.14
CA SER A 792 8.00 4.16 -23.78
C SER A 792 8.60 5.56 -24.00
N VAL A 793 9.49 6.02 -23.11
CA VAL A 793 10.22 7.29 -23.28
C VAL A 793 11.13 7.24 -24.51
N LEU A 794 11.86 6.11 -24.71
CA LEU A 794 12.71 5.96 -25.89
C LEU A 794 11.90 5.95 -27.19
N HIS A 795 10.78 5.21 -27.24
CA HIS A 795 9.91 5.23 -28.42
C HIS A 795 9.39 6.64 -28.71
N ALA A 796 8.98 7.39 -27.69
CA ALA A 796 8.57 8.79 -27.86
C ALA A 796 9.70 9.68 -28.40
N LEU A 797 10.94 9.47 -27.97
CA LEU A 797 12.10 10.20 -28.49
C LEU A 797 12.43 9.82 -29.94
N PHE A 798 12.32 8.54 -30.30
CA PHE A 798 12.55 8.06 -31.68
C PHE A 798 11.44 8.48 -32.63
N ALA A 799 10.28 8.84 -32.12
CA ALA A 799 9.15 9.32 -32.87
C ALA A 799 9.35 10.74 -33.46
N GLU A 800 10.29 11.51 -32.89
CA GLU A 800 10.50 12.89 -33.35
C GLU A 800 11.36 12.96 -34.61
N PRO A 801 10.78 13.39 -35.78
CA PRO A 801 11.52 13.41 -37.03
C PRO A 801 12.61 14.50 -37.03
N GLY A 802 13.74 14.22 -37.65
CA GLY A 802 14.78 15.21 -37.94
C GLY A 802 15.67 15.63 -36.75
N ARG A 803 15.44 15.15 -35.53
CA ARG A 803 16.29 15.50 -34.40
C ARG A 803 17.70 14.92 -34.49
N SER A 804 18.67 15.73 -34.08
CA SER A 804 20.07 15.31 -33.97
C SER A 804 20.28 14.46 -32.69
N GLU A 805 21.39 13.71 -32.66
CA GLU A 805 21.79 12.93 -31.48
C GLU A 805 21.85 13.80 -30.23
N SER A 806 22.47 14.97 -30.33
CA SER A 806 22.60 15.90 -29.19
C SER A 806 21.26 16.38 -28.66
N GLN A 807 20.27 16.62 -29.53
CA GLN A 807 18.93 17.01 -29.11
C GLN A 807 18.18 15.86 -28.42
N LEU A 808 18.28 14.64 -28.92
CA LEU A 808 17.67 13.46 -28.31
C LEU A 808 18.30 13.15 -26.95
N LEU A 809 19.62 13.27 -26.82
CA LEU A 809 20.32 13.07 -25.55
C LEU A 809 19.94 14.15 -24.51
N ALA A 810 19.84 15.41 -24.93
CA ALA A 810 19.41 16.49 -24.04
C ALA A 810 17.97 16.29 -23.54
N GLU A 811 17.08 15.81 -24.39
CA GLU A 811 15.69 15.54 -24.01
C GLU A 811 15.58 14.31 -23.09
N LEU A 812 16.36 13.26 -23.34
CA LEU A 812 16.47 12.12 -22.41
C LEU A 812 16.92 12.61 -21.03
N ASP A 813 17.97 13.43 -20.97
CA ASP A 813 18.52 13.92 -19.70
C ASP A 813 17.49 14.78 -18.95
N ARG A 814 16.70 15.58 -19.67
CA ARG A 814 15.62 16.39 -19.11
C ARG A 814 14.54 15.52 -18.44
N VAL A 815 14.10 14.45 -19.09
CA VAL A 815 13.06 13.54 -18.58
C VAL A 815 13.59 12.63 -17.49
N TRP A 816 14.88 12.25 -17.58
CA TRP A 816 15.49 11.27 -16.68
C TRP A 816 15.44 11.65 -15.21
N GLY A 817 15.58 12.95 -14.91
CA GLY A 817 15.53 13.47 -13.54
C GLY A 817 14.18 13.28 -12.85
N HIS A 818 13.12 12.98 -13.60
CA HIS A 818 11.76 12.80 -13.08
C HIS A 818 11.36 11.32 -12.88
N LEU A 819 12.25 10.38 -13.28
CA LEU A 819 11.98 8.96 -13.16
C LEU A 819 12.34 8.45 -11.74
N PRO A 820 11.47 7.65 -11.09
CA PRO A 820 11.65 7.21 -9.72
C PRO A 820 12.60 6.01 -9.60
N PHE A 821 13.88 6.22 -9.80
CA PHE A 821 14.89 5.19 -9.61
C PHE A 821 15.20 4.95 -8.13
N GLY A 822 15.27 3.69 -7.72
CA GLY A 822 15.54 3.31 -6.34
C GLY A 822 17.00 3.51 -5.85
N ALA A 823 17.95 3.77 -6.77
CA ALA A 823 19.35 4.02 -6.44
C ALA A 823 20.01 4.86 -7.54
N GLN A 824 20.91 5.76 -7.14
CA GLN A 824 21.56 6.69 -8.06
C GLN A 824 22.52 5.98 -9.02
N TRP A 825 23.29 4.97 -8.53
CA TRP A 825 24.15 4.17 -9.38
C TRP A 825 23.39 3.38 -10.44
N TYR A 826 22.19 2.88 -10.08
CA TYR A 826 21.32 2.16 -11.00
C TYR A 826 20.73 3.12 -12.05
N SER A 827 20.29 4.30 -11.63
CA SER A 827 19.85 5.38 -12.52
C SER A 827 20.96 5.78 -13.50
N ALA A 828 22.19 5.98 -13.00
CA ALA A 828 23.35 6.35 -13.84
C ALA A 828 23.69 5.25 -14.87
N ASN A 829 23.65 3.98 -14.45
CA ASN A 829 23.93 2.85 -15.33
C ASN A 829 22.85 2.71 -16.43
N GLU A 830 21.57 2.82 -16.05
CA GLU A 830 20.47 2.79 -17.01
C GLU A 830 20.48 4.01 -17.92
N LEU A 831 20.83 5.20 -17.43
CA LEU A 831 21.01 6.39 -18.27
C LEU A 831 22.10 6.18 -19.32
N ALA A 832 23.26 5.68 -18.92
CA ALA A 832 24.35 5.36 -19.83
C ALA A 832 23.93 4.35 -20.91
N ARG A 833 23.17 3.33 -20.50
CA ARG A 833 22.61 2.32 -21.42
C ARG A 833 21.62 2.96 -22.42
N HIS A 834 20.72 3.81 -21.95
CA HIS A 834 19.71 4.45 -22.80
C HIS A 834 20.32 5.51 -23.74
N ARG A 835 21.37 6.21 -23.32
CA ARG A 835 22.17 7.06 -24.20
C ARG A 835 22.84 6.23 -25.31
N ALA A 836 23.39 5.06 -24.98
CA ALA A 836 23.95 4.15 -25.98
C ALA A 836 22.88 3.64 -26.95
N MET A 837 21.64 3.41 -26.50
CA MET A 837 20.53 3.03 -27.40
C MET A 837 20.16 4.17 -28.36
N ILE A 838 20.15 5.42 -27.89
CA ILE A 838 19.93 6.58 -28.77
C ILE A 838 21.03 6.69 -29.81
N GLN A 839 22.29 6.55 -29.42
CA GLN A 839 23.42 6.56 -30.34
C GLN A 839 23.31 5.44 -31.39
N ALA A 840 23.00 4.24 -30.94
CA ALA A 840 22.80 3.09 -31.82
C ALA A 840 21.64 3.31 -32.81
N PHE A 841 20.54 3.91 -32.36
CA PHE A 841 19.41 4.26 -33.22
C PHE A 841 19.80 5.33 -34.28
N VAL A 842 20.47 6.40 -33.87
CA VAL A 842 20.90 7.47 -34.79
C VAL A 842 21.88 6.93 -35.83
N GLN A 843 22.83 6.08 -35.41
CA GLN A 843 23.77 5.44 -36.33
C GLN A 843 23.02 4.52 -37.32
N TRP A 844 22.12 3.69 -36.83
CA TRP A 844 21.27 2.85 -37.70
C TRP A 844 20.45 3.70 -38.68
N ARG A 845 19.81 4.76 -38.19
CA ARG A 845 19.04 5.67 -39.02
C ARG A 845 19.89 6.29 -40.16
N ALA A 846 21.13 6.67 -39.84
CA ALA A 846 22.06 7.22 -40.87
C ALA A 846 22.48 6.14 -41.88
N GLN A 847 22.80 4.94 -41.44
CA GLN A 847 23.19 3.82 -42.30
C GLN A 847 22.04 3.36 -43.23
N SER A 848 20.83 3.27 -42.65
CA SER A 848 19.66 2.81 -43.41
C SER A 848 19.24 3.77 -44.54
N ARG A 849 19.66 5.05 -44.53
CA ARG A 849 19.37 6.03 -45.58
C ARG A 849 19.93 5.65 -46.95
N SER A 850 20.93 4.76 -47.02
CA SER A 850 21.42 4.22 -48.28
C SER A 850 20.45 3.25 -48.97
N GLU A 851 19.60 2.59 -48.20
CA GLU A 851 18.65 1.57 -48.62
C GLU A 851 17.19 1.99 -48.50
N LEU A 852 16.88 2.88 -47.56
CA LEU A 852 15.53 3.22 -47.16
C LEU A 852 15.29 4.73 -47.07
N THR A 853 14.12 5.16 -47.50
CA THR A 853 13.67 6.55 -47.38
C THR A 853 12.52 6.63 -46.40
N GLU A 854 12.59 7.53 -45.43
CA GLU A 854 11.57 7.73 -44.40
C GLU A 854 10.24 8.22 -44.99
N VAL A 855 9.15 7.55 -44.70
CA VAL A 855 7.79 7.89 -45.12
C VAL A 855 6.97 8.44 -43.96
N GLY A 856 7.13 7.87 -42.74
CA GLY A 856 6.42 8.30 -41.56
C GLY A 856 6.93 7.62 -40.31
N VAL A 857 6.64 8.22 -39.14
CA VAL A 857 7.02 7.76 -37.83
C VAL A 857 5.77 7.69 -36.95
N GLU A 858 5.67 6.68 -36.10
CA GLU A 858 4.49 6.44 -35.26
C GLU A 858 3.17 6.46 -36.05
N VAL A 859 3.17 5.74 -37.17
CA VAL A 859 2.05 5.75 -38.09
C VAL A 859 0.93 4.87 -37.59
N ASP A 860 -0.23 5.48 -37.30
CA ASP A 860 -1.43 4.72 -36.91
C ASP A 860 -1.96 3.94 -38.13
N ILE A 861 -2.24 2.68 -37.89
CA ILE A 861 -2.89 1.75 -38.82
C ILE A 861 -4.23 1.41 -38.20
N ASP A 862 -5.31 1.74 -38.91
CA ASP A 862 -6.66 1.49 -38.45
C ASP A 862 -7.60 1.31 -39.61
N GLY A 863 -8.09 0.10 -39.81
CA GLY A 863 -9.00 -0.18 -40.91
C GLY A 863 -9.64 -1.54 -40.84
N ALA A 864 -10.74 -1.72 -41.56
CA ALA A 864 -11.45 -2.98 -41.69
C ALA A 864 -10.79 -3.90 -42.73
N LEU A 865 -10.64 -5.15 -42.41
CA LEU A 865 -10.27 -6.19 -43.38
C LEU A 865 -11.53 -6.55 -44.19
N GLU A 866 -11.57 -6.21 -45.48
CA GLU A 866 -12.71 -6.52 -46.33
C GLU A 866 -12.77 -8.03 -46.60
N ASP A 867 -13.94 -8.61 -46.48
CA ASP A 867 -14.21 -9.99 -46.84
C ASP A 867 -15.17 -10.04 -48.01
N GLY A 868 -14.68 -10.54 -49.13
CA GLY A 868 -15.47 -10.65 -50.39
C GLY A 868 -16.67 -11.61 -50.33
N SER A 869 -16.91 -12.29 -49.17
CA SER A 869 -17.91 -13.35 -49.05
C SER A 869 -19.22 -12.91 -48.37
N GLY A 870 -19.32 -11.71 -47.82
CA GLY A 870 -20.55 -11.15 -47.22
C GLY A 870 -21.11 -11.83 -45.97
N GLN A 871 -20.51 -12.95 -45.51
CA GLN A 871 -20.95 -13.72 -44.35
C GLN A 871 -19.92 -13.82 -43.20
N ALA A 872 -18.76 -13.25 -43.37
CA ALA A 872 -17.70 -13.33 -42.34
C ALA A 872 -17.76 -12.17 -41.34
N ARG A 873 -17.25 -12.45 -40.17
CA ARG A 873 -17.13 -11.51 -39.04
C ARG A 873 -16.32 -10.27 -39.45
N LYS A 874 -16.81 -9.07 -39.10
CA LYS A 874 -16.11 -7.82 -39.37
C LYS A 874 -14.85 -7.73 -38.53
N ILE A 875 -13.68 -7.62 -39.16
CA ILE A 875 -12.39 -7.57 -38.49
C ILE A 875 -11.80 -6.18 -38.71
N ARG A 876 -11.39 -5.53 -37.64
CA ARG A 876 -10.66 -4.27 -37.66
C ARG A 876 -9.23 -4.52 -37.21
N LEU A 877 -8.27 -4.22 -38.05
CA LEU A 877 -6.86 -4.20 -37.70
C LEU A 877 -6.52 -2.83 -37.14
N ARG A 878 -5.96 -2.80 -35.95
CA ARG A 878 -5.53 -1.57 -35.31
C ARG A 878 -4.13 -1.73 -34.73
N GLY A 879 -3.24 -0.82 -35.07
CA GLY A 879 -1.85 -0.83 -34.60
C GLY A 879 -1.21 0.52 -34.81
N ARG A 880 0.04 0.60 -34.38
CA ARG A 880 0.90 1.74 -34.65
C ARG A 880 2.27 1.21 -35.01
N ALA A 881 2.72 1.51 -36.23
CA ALA A 881 4.05 1.16 -36.70
C ALA A 881 5.06 2.22 -36.25
N ASP A 882 6.14 1.82 -35.59
CA ASP A 882 7.16 2.77 -35.12
C ASP A 882 7.72 3.61 -36.28
N ARG A 883 8.00 2.97 -37.42
CA ARG A 883 8.45 3.69 -38.62
C ARG A 883 7.99 2.99 -39.89
N LEU A 884 7.64 3.78 -40.86
CA LEU A 884 7.44 3.36 -42.26
C LEU A 884 8.55 3.97 -43.13
N GLU A 885 9.21 3.11 -43.84
CA GLU A 885 10.28 3.43 -44.75
C GLU A 885 9.90 2.96 -46.15
N ARG A 886 10.55 3.48 -47.19
CA ARG A 886 10.36 3.06 -48.57
C ARG A 886 11.67 2.53 -49.16
N ASP A 887 11.62 1.38 -49.78
CA ASP A 887 12.76 0.79 -50.46
C ASP A 887 13.00 1.41 -51.82
N PRO A 888 14.12 1.16 -52.50
CA PRO A 888 14.40 1.70 -53.82
C PRO A 888 13.40 1.26 -54.90
N ALA A 889 12.67 0.18 -54.71
CA ALA A 889 11.60 -0.27 -55.58
C ALA A 889 10.26 0.44 -55.33
N GLY A 890 10.24 1.37 -54.39
CA GLY A 890 9.05 2.14 -54.04
C GLY A 890 8.07 1.42 -53.09
N ARG A 891 8.42 0.25 -52.52
CA ARG A 891 7.56 -0.51 -51.62
C ARG A 891 7.75 -0.07 -50.17
N LEU A 892 6.70 -0.20 -49.35
CA LEU A 892 6.73 0.17 -47.93
C LEU A 892 7.40 -0.93 -47.08
N VAL A 893 8.41 -0.56 -46.34
CA VAL A 893 9.10 -1.39 -45.34
C VAL A 893 8.72 -0.94 -43.95
N ILE A 894 8.21 -1.85 -43.16
CA ILE A 894 7.86 -1.60 -41.75
C ILE A 894 9.10 -1.78 -40.89
N VAL A 895 9.38 -0.83 -40.00
CA VAL A 895 10.48 -0.92 -39.05
C VAL A 895 9.93 -0.80 -37.66
N ASP A 896 10.17 -1.84 -36.85
CA ASP A 896 9.75 -1.92 -35.44
C ASP A 896 11.00 -1.93 -34.55
N ILE A 897 11.08 -0.99 -33.62
CA ILE A 897 12.26 -0.74 -32.77
C ILE A 897 12.12 -1.49 -31.46
N LYS A 898 13.10 -2.31 -31.15
CA LYS A 898 13.13 -3.12 -29.92
C LYS A 898 14.22 -2.66 -28.96
N THR A 899 13.84 -2.28 -27.75
CA THR A 899 14.77 -1.92 -26.66
C THR A 899 15.30 -3.13 -25.88
N GLY A 900 14.80 -4.32 -26.19
CA GLY A 900 15.21 -5.61 -25.59
C GLY A 900 16.64 -6.02 -25.95
N LYS A 901 17.26 -6.83 -25.08
CA LYS A 901 18.65 -7.32 -25.26
C LYS A 901 18.77 -8.58 -26.11
N THR A 902 17.69 -9.35 -26.27
CA THR A 902 17.72 -10.67 -26.94
C THR A 902 16.95 -10.62 -28.25
N PRO A 903 17.64 -10.58 -29.40
CA PRO A 903 16.99 -10.67 -30.71
C PRO A 903 16.37 -12.06 -30.91
N VAL A 904 15.22 -12.13 -31.56
CA VAL A 904 14.65 -13.40 -32.05
C VAL A 904 15.59 -14.06 -33.08
N SER A 905 15.42 -15.36 -33.31
CA SER A 905 16.16 -16.04 -34.38
C SER A 905 15.79 -15.46 -35.75
N LYS A 906 16.57 -15.77 -36.79
CA LYS A 906 16.24 -15.34 -38.15
C LYS A 906 14.96 -15.99 -38.64
N ASP A 907 14.76 -17.26 -38.29
CA ASP A 907 13.60 -18.05 -38.72
C ASP A 907 12.33 -17.57 -37.99
N ASP A 908 12.42 -17.29 -36.71
CA ASP A 908 11.29 -16.70 -35.96
C ASP A 908 10.89 -15.31 -36.48
N ALA A 909 11.86 -14.53 -36.98
CA ALA A 909 11.57 -13.23 -37.60
C ALA A 909 10.76 -13.38 -38.89
N GLN A 910 11.00 -14.43 -39.69
CA GLN A 910 10.18 -14.71 -40.87
C GLN A 910 8.74 -15.05 -40.55
N GLN A 911 8.49 -15.67 -39.41
CA GLN A 911 7.15 -16.06 -38.93
C GLN A 911 6.56 -15.06 -37.89
N HIS A 912 7.15 -13.89 -37.72
CA HIS A 912 6.76 -12.94 -36.68
C HIS A 912 5.40 -12.29 -37.00
N ALA A 913 4.38 -12.64 -36.22
CA ALA A 913 2.99 -12.26 -36.48
C ALA A 913 2.76 -10.74 -36.46
N GLN A 914 3.45 -10.00 -35.59
CA GLN A 914 3.37 -8.55 -35.52
C GLN A 914 3.80 -7.90 -36.84
N LEU A 915 4.96 -8.32 -37.38
CA LEU A 915 5.47 -7.78 -38.64
C LEU A 915 4.58 -8.17 -39.83
N ALA A 916 4.15 -9.43 -39.87
CA ALA A 916 3.26 -9.93 -40.90
C ALA A 916 1.90 -9.20 -40.91
N MET A 917 1.37 -8.87 -39.74
CA MET A 917 0.14 -8.09 -39.64
C MET A 917 0.30 -6.68 -40.21
N TYR A 918 1.41 -6.01 -39.95
CA TYR A 918 1.69 -4.70 -40.54
C TYR A 918 1.87 -4.78 -42.06
N GLN A 919 2.58 -5.79 -42.56
CA GLN A 919 2.71 -6.00 -44.00
C GLN A 919 1.36 -6.31 -44.66
N LEU A 920 0.51 -7.11 -44.01
CA LEU A 920 -0.84 -7.37 -44.49
C LEU A 920 -1.67 -6.08 -44.52
N ALA A 921 -1.59 -5.25 -43.50
CA ALA A 921 -2.31 -3.96 -43.46
C ALA A 921 -1.88 -3.03 -44.65
N VAL A 922 -0.60 -3.03 -44.97
CA VAL A 922 -0.11 -2.30 -46.17
C VAL A 922 -0.72 -2.92 -47.44
N ALA A 923 -0.68 -4.24 -47.60
CA ALA A 923 -1.20 -4.92 -48.79
C ALA A 923 -2.72 -4.74 -48.97
N GLU A 924 -3.47 -4.59 -47.85
CA GLU A 924 -4.90 -4.29 -47.87
C GLU A 924 -5.22 -2.78 -48.03
N GLY A 925 -4.20 -1.95 -48.21
CA GLY A 925 -4.38 -0.50 -48.42
C GLY A 925 -4.79 0.27 -47.16
N LEU A 926 -4.66 -0.29 -45.97
CA LEU A 926 -5.07 0.33 -44.70
C LEU A 926 -4.10 1.42 -44.23
N VAL A 927 -2.92 1.51 -44.79
CA VAL A 927 -1.95 2.58 -44.57
C VAL A 927 -2.10 3.67 -45.65
N ARG A 928 -1.94 3.30 -46.92
CA ARG A 928 -2.18 4.13 -48.07
C ARG A 928 -2.58 3.24 -49.24
N ALA A 929 -3.66 3.58 -49.92
CA ALA A 929 -4.15 2.81 -51.05
C ALA A 929 -3.11 2.76 -52.18
N GLY A 930 -2.82 1.55 -52.68
CA GLY A 930 -1.89 1.30 -53.78
C GLY A 930 -0.41 1.08 -53.38
N ASP A 931 -0.06 1.18 -52.10
CA ASP A 931 1.26 0.80 -51.60
C ASP A 931 1.40 -0.73 -51.47
N GLU A 932 2.58 -1.25 -51.85
CA GLU A 932 2.92 -2.67 -51.72
C GLU A 932 3.92 -2.90 -50.56
N PRO A 933 3.82 -4.00 -49.81
CA PRO A 933 4.77 -4.31 -48.75
C PRO A 933 6.14 -4.70 -49.34
N GLY A 934 7.20 -4.05 -48.83
CA GLY A 934 8.60 -4.28 -49.14
C GLY A 934 9.32 -5.13 -48.09
N GLY A 935 8.59 -5.73 -47.17
CA GLY A 935 9.11 -6.47 -46.04
C GLY A 935 9.01 -5.72 -44.71
N ALA A 936 9.59 -6.30 -43.68
CA ALA A 936 9.63 -5.68 -42.36
C ALA A 936 10.94 -5.95 -41.61
N ARG A 937 11.29 -5.07 -40.65
CA ARG A 937 12.55 -5.16 -39.89
C ARG A 937 12.30 -4.99 -38.38
N LEU A 938 12.91 -5.84 -37.57
CA LEU A 938 13.08 -5.63 -36.12
C LEU A 938 14.47 -5.05 -35.88
N VAL A 939 14.56 -3.89 -35.29
CA VAL A 939 15.82 -3.18 -35.00
C VAL A 939 16.06 -3.17 -33.49
N TYR A 940 17.02 -3.96 -33.02
CA TYR A 940 17.33 -4.13 -31.61
C TYR A 940 18.38 -3.12 -31.14
N VAL A 941 17.95 -1.93 -30.72
CA VAL A 941 18.87 -0.88 -30.20
C VAL A 941 19.43 -1.24 -28.82
N GLY A 942 18.78 -2.14 -28.06
CA GLY A 942 19.26 -2.63 -26.77
C GLY A 942 20.45 -3.62 -26.87
N LYS A 943 20.81 -4.07 -28.04
CA LYS A 943 21.96 -4.92 -28.33
C LYS A 943 22.77 -4.30 -29.46
N SER A 944 23.67 -3.36 -29.14
CA SER A 944 24.64 -2.82 -30.03
C SER A 944 26.02 -3.49 -29.81
N GLY A 945 26.75 -3.75 -30.85
CA GLY A 945 28.12 -4.30 -30.85
C GLY A 945 28.99 -3.57 -31.87
N ALA A 946 30.24 -4.00 -32.04
CA ALA A 946 31.18 -3.45 -33.02
C ALA A 946 30.63 -3.45 -34.47
N ALA A 947 29.65 -4.32 -34.77
CA ALA A 947 28.98 -4.41 -36.07
C ALA A 947 27.69 -3.57 -36.19
N GLY A 948 27.36 -2.69 -35.20
CA GLY A 948 26.13 -1.91 -35.15
C GLY A 948 24.96 -2.61 -34.40
N VAL A 949 23.72 -2.18 -34.69
CA VAL A 949 22.51 -2.78 -34.11
C VAL A 949 22.21 -4.14 -34.72
N ALA A 950 21.59 -5.02 -33.91
CA ALA A 950 21.14 -6.30 -34.42
C ALA A 950 19.81 -6.13 -35.19
N GLU A 951 19.83 -6.44 -36.48
CA GLU A 951 18.65 -6.41 -37.36
C GLU A 951 18.13 -7.83 -37.62
N ARG A 952 16.80 -7.95 -37.69
CA ARG A 952 16.08 -9.14 -38.12
C ARG A 952 15.07 -8.75 -39.18
N LYS A 953 15.13 -9.41 -40.33
CA LYS A 953 14.31 -9.07 -41.49
C LYS A 953 13.24 -10.12 -41.70
N GLN A 954 12.05 -9.69 -42.07
CA GLN A 954 10.99 -10.50 -42.62
C GLN A 954 10.83 -10.09 -44.08
N ASP A 955 10.86 -11.06 -44.97
CA ASP A 955 10.75 -10.85 -46.42
C ASP A 955 9.37 -10.29 -46.81
N PRO A 956 9.24 -9.63 -47.96
CA PRO A 956 7.95 -9.18 -48.46
C PRO A 956 6.95 -10.35 -48.55
N LEU A 957 5.73 -10.16 -48.04
CA LEU A 957 4.68 -11.17 -48.14
C LEU A 957 4.33 -11.45 -49.59
N THR A 958 4.55 -12.68 -50.04
CA THR A 958 4.05 -13.15 -51.34
C THR A 958 2.50 -13.20 -51.32
N PRO A 959 1.83 -13.18 -52.49
CA PRO A 959 0.37 -13.33 -52.54
C PRO A 959 -0.14 -14.55 -51.79
N ALA A 960 0.53 -15.68 -51.87
CA ALA A 960 0.18 -16.90 -51.14
C ALA A 960 0.32 -16.67 -49.61
N ALA A 961 1.42 -16.09 -49.15
CA ALA A 961 1.63 -15.76 -47.75
C ALA A 961 0.61 -14.73 -47.21
N ARG A 962 0.19 -13.74 -48.04
CA ARG A 962 -0.90 -12.79 -47.68
C ARG A 962 -2.20 -13.54 -47.39
N ASP A 963 -2.56 -14.49 -48.25
CA ASP A 963 -3.76 -15.30 -48.06
C ASP A 963 -3.67 -16.19 -46.81
N GLU A 964 -2.50 -16.80 -46.55
CA GLU A 964 -2.26 -17.56 -45.33
C GLU A 964 -2.42 -16.68 -44.07
N TRP A 965 -1.80 -15.50 -44.03
CA TRP A 965 -1.92 -14.57 -42.89
C TRP A 965 -3.35 -14.00 -42.76
N ARG A 966 -4.03 -13.72 -43.87
CA ARG A 966 -5.43 -13.31 -43.84
C ARG A 966 -6.33 -14.38 -43.25
N ASN A 967 -6.10 -15.63 -43.61
CA ASN A 967 -6.83 -16.77 -43.04
C ASN A 967 -6.50 -16.97 -41.57
N LEU A 968 -5.24 -16.83 -41.16
CA LEU A 968 -4.85 -16.89 -39.76
C LEU A 968 -5.52 -15.78 -38.94
N VAL A 969 -5.53 -14.54 -39.43
CA VAL A 969 -6.22 -13.41 -38.79
C VAL A 969 -7.70 -13.72 -38.58
N ARG A 970 -8.37 -14.31 -39.60
CA ARG A 970 -9.79 -14.72 -39.49
C ARG A 970 -9.99 -15.81 -38.46
N GLN A 971 -9.13 -16.84 -38.47
CA GLN A 971 -9.21 -17.93 -37.48
C GLN A 971 -9.02 -17.41 -36.04
N LEU A 972 -8.04 -16.51 -35.84
CA LEU A 972 -7.78 -15.92 -34.53
C LEU A 972 -8.88 -14.96 -34.10
N ALA A 973 -9.46 -14.19 -35.04
CA ALA A 973 -10.65 -13.38 -34.78
C ALA A 973 -11.85 -14.24 -34.38
N ALA A 974 -12.06 -15.36 -35.05
CA ALA A 974 -13.10 -16.30 -34.64
C ALA A 974 -12.83 -16.91 -33.25
N ALA A 975 -11.59 -17.20 -32.94
CA ALA A 975 -11.19 -17.73 -31.62
C ALA A 975 -11.44 -16.77 -30.46
N THR A 976 -11.57 -15.45 -30.69
CA THR A 976 -11.92 -14.48 -29.65
C THR A 976 -13.35 -14.60 -29.16
N ALA A 977 -14.22 -15.23 -29.94
CA ALA A 977 -15.63 -15.37 -29.60
C ALA A 977 -15.89 -16.37 -28.50
N GLY A 978 -15.11 -17.44 -28.41
CA GLY A 978 -15.45 -18.54 -27.52
C GLY A 978 -16.67 -19.34 -28.05
N PRO A 979 -17.36 -20.05 -27.18
CA PRO A 979 -17.18 -20.22 -25.72
C PRO A 979 -15.97 -21.08 -25.31
N GLN A 980 -15.32 -21.76 -26.27
CA GLN A 980 -14.16 -22.61 -25.98
C GLN A 980 -12.85 -21.90 -26.30
N PHE A 981 -11.94 -21.89 -25.32
CA PHE A 981 -10.61 -21.30 -25.46
C PHE A 981 -9.54 -22.37 -25.25
N ILE A 982 -8.84 -22.74 -26.31
CA ILE A 982 -7.89 -23.85 -26.31
C ILE A 982 -6.58 -23.43 -25.68
N ALA A 983 -6.07 -24.24 -24.75
CA ALA A 983 -4.71 -24.12 -24.23
C ALA A 983 -3.72 -24.73 -25.26
N ARG A 984 -2.73 -23.92 -25.69
CA ARG A 984 -1.66 -24.38 -26.59
C ARG A 984 -0.32 -24.39 -25.86
N ARG A 985 0.45 -25.48 -25.99
CA ARG A 985 1.83 -25.54 -25.48
C ARG A 985 2.75 -24.72 -26.36
N ASN A 986 3.56 -23.88 -25.78
CA ASN A 986 4.58 -23.06 -26.44
C ASN A 986 5.74 -22.80 -25.46
N ASP A 987 6.83 -22.18 -25.93
CA ASP A 987 8.02 -21.92 -25.11
C ASP A 987 7.74 -20.98 -23.93
N GLY A 988 6.75 -20.12 -24.03
CA GLY A 988 6.28 -19.26 -22.95
C GLY A 988 5.55 -19.99 -21.81
N CYS A 989 5.26 -21.29 -21.96
CA CYS A 989 4.58 -22.07 -20.91
C CYS A 989 5.41 -22.25 -19.64
N THR A 990 6.75 -22.21 -19.73
CA THR A 990 7.65 -22.28 -18.57
C THR A 990 7.40 -21.17 -17.58
N HIS A 991 6.97 -20.04 -18.09
CA HIS A 991 6.74 -18.79 -17.33
C HIS A 991 5.26 -18.35 -17.34
N CYS A 992 4.33 -19.22 -17.72
CA CYS A 992 2.92 -18.88 -17.82
C CYS A 992 2.24 -18.85 -16.42
N PRO A 993 1.59 -17.76 -16.01
CA PRO A 993 0.92 -17.67 -14.72
C PRO A 993 -0.26 -18.65 -14.58
N LEU A 994 -0.81 -19.14 -15.70
CA LEU A 994 -1.90 -20.13 -15.70
C LEU A 994 -1.40 -21.57 -15.57
N ARG A 995 -0.09 -21.81 -15.64
CA ARG A 995 0.49 -23.16 -15.65
C ARG A 995 -0.03 -24.09 -14.54
N PRO A 996 -0.22 -23.62 -13.28
CA PRO A 996 -0.72 -24.49 -12.21
C PRO A 996 -2.12 -25.07 -12.44
N GLY A 997 -2.98 -24.38 -13.20
CA GLY A 997 -4.34 -24.81 -13.53
C GLY A 997 -4.59 -25.04 -15.02
N CYS A 998 -3.51 -25.03 -15.83
CA CYS A 998 -3.64 -25.14 -17.28
C CYS A 998 -3.95 -26.60 -17.70
N PRO A 999 -5.03 -26.84 -18.47
CA PRO A 999 -5.39 -28.19 -18.90
C PRO A 999 -4.31 -28.89 -19.77
N ALA A 1000 -3.47 -28.10 -20.44
CA ALA A 1000 -2.35 -28.66 -21.23
C ALA A 1000 -1.18 -29.14 -20.34
N HIS A 1001 -1.17 -28.85 -19.03
CA HIS A 1001 -0.12 -29.18 -18.07
C HIS A 1001 -0.64 -29.95 -16.84
N VAL A 1002 -1.90 -30.42 -16.83
CA VAL A 1002 -2.43 -31.21 -15.72
C VAL A 1002 -1.61 -32.52 -15.62
N ARG A 1003 -0.98 -32.74 -14.47
CA ARG A 1003 -0.26 -33.98 -14.18
C ARG A 1003 -1.27 -35.13 -14.13
N GLY A 1004 -1.18 -36.05 -15.06
CA GLY A 1004 -2.04 -37.24 -15.09
C GLY A 1004 -2.50 -37.73 -16.47
N SER A 1005 -2.38 -36.90 -17.50
CA SER A 1005 -2.47 -37.39 -18.87
C SER A 1005 -1.05 -37.73 -19.35
N ALA A 1006 -0.65 -38.98 -19.18
CA ALA A 1006 0.42 -39.54 -19.99
C ALA A 1006 0.04 -39.40 -21.47
N PRO A 1007 1.03 -39.22 -22.40
CA PRO A 1007 0.78 -38.94 -23.79
C PRO A 1007 -0.03 -39.98 -24.49
#